data_b3fc14073302e7b5703d08fc02d39350
#
_entry.id   b3fc14073302e7b5703d08fc02d39350
#
_cell.length_a   1.000
_cell.length_b   1.000
_cell.length_c   1.000
_cell.angle_alpha   90.00
_cell.angle_beta   90.00
_cell.angle_gamma   90.00
#
_symmetry.space_group_name_H-M   'P 1'
#
loop_
_entity.id
_entity.type
_entity.pdbx_description
1 polymer ?
#
loop_
_entity_poly.entity_id
_entity_poly.type
_entity_poly.pdbx_seq_one_letter_code
_entity_poly.pdbx_strand_id
1 'polypeptide(L)'
;MRTTINRGLRLAQLGLAMGLVACSPDPSSKSSDDSDTGSYGLDTGEDTEPAATHWCEALLGGPAGERALAQDLARAHVGQRLFGPSADWLGADDVLIDLLEEDDSIHSSLIATYAESFEDVCAASATQTSTDAVSVTFQDDVAIVVPGSGQIDLGDATAVIVDLREPTSDQAVDKALRASLTDTQTIAQRQVRKFTGFPSQDDGWTHYEVNPVNVPITLEGTAETDRTLVILTGRALSPATATLVGGLRMSGAATIAGHDLYAAVAESQWTGIEDQGLAWRSGSLSTQGSRWPDIIPADLDTSSVDEIIGSLQTLDTLQPPDGSAERTSMVAYDRSAGMHSSRLSRGAMRAALLVAYGTLDWFYTYFDLVGRDLDDALLSGLTEIRGLAHGDRAGMAHTLGRFMHDLYDGHGFTMDNASTDWPDGWMAVQIQQVEGMPVVRYSRSPRINAGDTIIAVDGTPIEEWYDEAMSRYSASSDGYRFVLATDELTEVRGSPQWTLRDPTGHERTVTVESSAWGDVEDTPWGGTTRPTGWLDDLGAPDVYFVNMAGNITPDETEAEVALAESEDTSAVILDMRDYPYLDIYEFARAFNPEHFSAPLFGHPTWTGPMDFEIDIEAWTFDPASHVVDEPVILLVSHKSVSAAECFAQMVMGLDNVTVIGQQSASTNGTITNAWLPGQLQITFTGMRLTNPDGSEFHGIGVVPDIEVIPDPADFAAGLDPELEEALRVLGY
;
A
#
# COMPACT_ATOMS: atom_id res chain seq x y z
N MET A 1 31.40 -21.47 -2.51
CA MET A 1 31.23 -20.02 -2.34
C MET A 1 30.10 -19.42 -3.19
N ARG A 2 29.44 -20.15 -4.10
CA ARG A 2 28.25 -19.72 -4.86
C ARG A 2 26.93 -20.32 -4.34
N THR A 3 26.99 -21.25 -3.40
CA THR A 3 25.84 -22.00 -2.85
C THR A 3 25.31 -21.45 -1.52
N THR A 4 26.06 -20.61 -0.83
CA THR A 4 25.69 -20.07 0.48
C THR A 4 24.81 -18.81 0.38
N ILE A 5 24.67 -18.26 -0.81
CA ILE A 5 23.89 -17.03 -1.08
C ILE A 5 22.36 -17.29 -1.06
N ASN A 6 21.94 -18.57 -1.04
CA ASN A 6 20.57 -18.92 -1.46
C ASN A 6 19.50 -19.03 -0.38
N ARG A 7 19.74 -18.78 0.92
CA ARG A 7 18.63 -18.83 1.91
C ARG A 7 18.38 -17.55 2.69
N GLY A 8 19.34 -16.69 2.93
CA GLY A 8 19.03 -15.28 3.20
C GLY A 8 18.30 -14.69 1.98
N LEU A 9 18.71 -15.12 0.75
CA LEU A 9 17.91 -14.99 -0.45
C LEU A 9 16.66 -15.90 -0.46
N ARG A 10 16.52 -17.01 0.25
CA ARG A 10 15.30 -17.82 0.28
C ARG A 10 14.32 -17.42 1.38
N LEU A 11 14.73 -16.84 2.49
CA LEU A 11 13.79 -16.15 3.40
C LEU A 11 13.42 -14.75 2.84
N ALA A 12 14.35 -14.04 2.24
CA ALA A 12 14.05 -12.91 1.35
C ALA A 12 13.47 -13.38 0.00
N GLN A 13 13.76 -14.57 -0.51
CA GLN A 13 13.18 -15.21 -1.70
C GLN A 13 11.96 -16.08 -1.37
N LEU A 14 11.71 -16.52 -0.14
CA LEU A 14 10.40 -17.00 0.30
C LEU A 14 9.45 -15.80 0.51
N GLY A 15 9.87 -14.72 1.11
CA GLY A 15 9.15 -13.45 0.99
C GLY A 15 9.03 -13.00 -0.47
N LEU A 16 10.03 -13.22 -1.31
CA LEU A 16 10.12 -12.82 -2.73
C LEU A 16 9.59 -13.91 -3.70
N ALA A 17 9.73 -15.19 -3.45
CA ALA A 17 9.11 -16.26 -4.23
C ALA A 17 7.64 -16.47 -3.93
N MET A 18 7.17 -16.09 -2.72
CA MET A 18 5.76 -15.97 -2.40
C MET A 18 5.01 -14.98 -3.31
N GLY A 19 5.69 -13.98 -3.86
CA GLY A 19 5.07 -13.04 -4.79
C GLY A 19 4.84 -13.56 -6.23
N LEU A 20 5.51 -14.64 -6.66
CA LEU A 20 5.32 -15.20 -8.01
C LEU A 20 4.08 -16.09 -8.13
N VAL A 21 3.57 -16.60 -7.03
CA VAL A 21 2.37 -17.46 -6.99
C VAL A 21 1.21 -16.78 -6.25
N ALA A 22 1.43 -15.59 -5.69
CA ALA A 22 0.33 -14.80 -5.13
C ALA A 22 -0.69 -14.54 -6.25
N CYS A 23 -1.92 -14.99 -6.07
CA CYS A 23 -3.13 -14.74 -6.87
C CYS A 23 -2.92 -13.97 -8.20
N SER A 24 -2.09 -14.48 -9.12
CA SER A 24 -1.80 -13.82 -10.39
C SER A 24 -1.98 -14.79 -11.55
N PRO A 25 -2.95 -14.60 -12.46
CA PRO A 25 -3.04 -15.39 -13.69
C PRO A 25 -1.98 -14.96 -14.70
N ASP A 26 -1.67 -15.87 -15.60
CA ASP A 26 -0.90 -15.58 -16.79
C ASP A 26 -1.65 -14.53 -17.65
N PRO A 27 -1.03 -13.39 -17.99
CA PRO A 27 -1.68 -12.31 -18.76
C PRO A 27 -2.10 -12.69 -20.18
N SER A 28 -1.91 -13.95 -20.62
CA SER A 28 -2.24 -14.40 -21.96
C SER A 28 -3.73 -14.72 -22.23
N SER A 29 -4.62 -14.67 -21.22
CA SER A 29 -6.05 -14.95 -21.37
C SER A 29 -6.95 -13.75 -21.15
N LYS A 30 -6.72 -12.63 -21.85
CA LYS A 30 -7.66 -11.50 -21.84
C LYS A 30 -8.73 -11.69 -22.89
N SER A 31 -9.98 -11.90 -22.46
CA SER A 31 -11.15 -11.55 -23.26
C SER A 31 -11.53 -10.09 -22.92
N SER A 32 -11.44 -9.24 -23.94
CA SER A 32 -11.96 -7.88 -23.90
C SER A 32 -13.47 -7.90 -23.89
N ASP A 33 -14.12 -7.22 -22.95
CA ASP A 33 -15.17 -6.25 -23.23
C ASP A 33 -15.85 -5.75 -21.95
N ASP A 34 -16.02 -4.48 -21.98
CA ASP A 34 -16.97 -3.53 -21.42
C ASP A 34 -16.41 -2.53 -20.41
N SER A 35 -16.13 -1.37 -21.00
CA SER A 35 -15.92 -0.12 -20.28
C SER A 35 -17.25 0.55 -19.96
N ASP A 36 -17.70 0.47 -18.73
CA ASP A 36 -18.75 1.36 -18.23
C ASP A 36 -18.10 2.58 -17.59
N THR A 37 -18.14 3.71 -18.27
CA THR A 37 -17.60 4.98 -17.80
C THR A 37 -18.60 5.65 -16.87
N GLY A 38 -18.48 5.39 -15.57
CA GLY A 38 -19.17 6.17 -14.56
C GLY A 38 -18.63 7.62 -14.53
N SER A 39 -19.51 8.59 -14.68
CA SER A 39 -19.16 10.01 -14.49
C SER A 39 -19.10 10.32 -12.99
N TYR A 40 -17.92 10.71 -12.52
CA TYR A 40 -17.71 11.12 -11.13
C TYR A 40 -17.91 12.64 -11.00
N GLY A 41 -18.91 13.03 -10.20
CA GLY A 41 -19.02 14.38 -9.68
C GLY A 41 -18.08 14.52 -8.49
N LEU A 42 -17.44 15.65 -8.34
CA LEU A 42 -16.75 16.02 -7.10
C LEU A 42 -17.82 16.04 -5.97
N ASP A 43 -17.84 14.96 -5.18
CA ASP A 43 -18.65 14.95 -3.95
C ASP A 43 -17.89 15.77 -2.92
N THR A 44 -18.36 16.98 -2.70
CA THR A 44 -17.86 17.83 -1.63
C THR A 44 -18.50 17.32 -0.35
N GLY A 45 -17.87 16.28 0.25
CA GLY A 45 -18.26 15.75 1.55
C GLY A 45 -18.38 16.86 2.60
N GLU A 46 -19.37 16.70 3.45
CA GLU A 46 -19.76 17.63 4.51
C GLU A 46 -18.58 17.97 5.45
N ASP A 47 -18.42 19.28 5.69
CA ASP A 47 -17.77 19.92 6.84
C ASP A 47 -16.53 19.21 7.46
N THR A 48 -15.44 19.12 6.72
CA THR A 48 -14.12 19.13 7.32
C THR A 48 -13.58 20.55 7.26
N GLU A 49 -13.18 21.11 8.40
CA GLU A 49 -12.43 22.37 8.44
C GLU A 49 -11.29 22.30 7.43
N PRO A 50 -11.07 23.35 6.64
CA PRO A 50 -10.05 23.31 5.61
C PRO A 50 -8.69 22.95 6.25
N ALA A 51 -8.10 21.88 5.76
CA ALA A 51 -6.83 21.34 6.27
C ALA A 51 -5.74 22.42 6.44
N ALA A 52 -5.74 23.43 5.58
CA ALA A 52 -4.75 24.52 5.59
C ALA A 52 -4.80 25.42 6.85
N THR A 53 -5.99 25.71 7.43
CA THR A 53 -6.08 26.50 8.68
C THR A 53 -5.52 25.74 9.89
N HIS A 54 -5.72 24.46 9.91
CA HIS A 54 -5.18 23.59 10.97
C HIS A 54 -3.65 23.51 10.92
N TRP A 55 -3.08 23.49 9.72
CA TRP A 55 -1.64 23.40 9.49
C TRP A 55 -0.88 24.66 9.90
N CYS A 56 -1.38 25.83 9.55
CA CYS A 56 -0.74 27.10 9.91
C CYS A 56 -0.70 27.32 11.44
N GLU A 57 -1.66 26.77 12.19
CA GLU A 57 -1.69 26.85 13.66
C GLU A 57 -0.85 25.75 14.34
N ALA A 58 -0.80 24.53 13.77
CA ALA A 58 -0.11 23.38 14.36
C ALA A 58 1.42 23.43 14.18
N LEU A 59 1.90 24.10 13.13
CA LEU A 59 3.32 24.18 12.79
C LEU A 59 4.10 25.17 13.66
N LEU A 60 3.45 26.00 14.44
CA LEU A 60 4.06 27.08 15.23
C LEU A 60 4.76 26.62 16.52
N GLY A 61 4.81 25.33 16.86
CA GLY A 61 5.52 24.95 18.07
C GLY A 61 5.62 23.48 18.43
N GLY A 62 6.84 22.99 18.56
CA GLY A 62 7.18 21.75 19.24
C GLY A 62 7.14 20.47 18.36
N PRO A 63 7.11 19.28 19.00
CA PRO A 63 7.18 17.98 18.30
C PRO A 63 6.05 17.75 17.26
N ALA A 64 4.90 18.36 17.46
CA ALA A 64 3.79 18.26 16.51
C ALA A 64 4.10 18.95 15.17
N GLY A 65 4.79 20.10 15.22
CA GLY A 65 5.22 20.80 14.00
C GLY A 65 6.29 20.02 13.23
N GLU A 66 7.26 19.40 13.94
CA GLU A 66 8.27 18.55 13.31
C GLU A 66 7.65 17.34 12.60
N ARG A 67 6.62 16.72 13.22
CA ARG A 67 5.89 15.59 12.64
C ARG A 67 5.18 16.01 11.34
N ALA A 68 4.38 17.06 11.41
CA ALA A 68 3.62 17.55 10.28
C ALA A 68 4.54 17.89 9.08
N LEU A 69 5.67 18.52 9.36
CA LEU A 69 6.67 18.88 8.36
C LEU A 69 7.31 17.65 7.72
N ALA A 70 7.61 16.63 8.52
CA ALA A 70 8.15 15.36 8.02
C ALA A 70 7.16 14.65 7.09
N GLN A 71 5.87 14.64 7.46
CA GLN A 71 4.80 14.07 6.65
C GLN A 71 4.67 14.79 5.31
N ASP A 72 4.63 16.12 5.31
CA ASP A 72 4.49 16.88 4.08
C ASP A 72 5.71 16.76 3.17
N LEU A 73 6.91 16.71 3.74
CA LEU A 73 8.12 16.44 2.97
C LEU A 73 8.08 15.06 2.32
N ALA A 74 7.63 14.05 3.06
CA ALA A 74 7.48 12.69 2.56
C ALA A 74 6.47 12.63 1.40
N ARG A 75 5.30 13.24 1.57
CA ARG A 75 4.25 13.36 0.52
C ARG A 75 4.75 14.11 -0.70
N ALA A 76 5.43 15.24 -0.47
CA ALA A 76 6.01 16.05 -1.53
C ALA A 76 7.04 15.27 -2.34
N HIS A 77 7.94 14.55 -1.69
CA HIS A 77 8.96 13.74 -2.36
C HIS A 77 8.32 12.67 -3.25
N VAL A 78 7.38 11.90 -2.72
CA VAL A 78 6.67 10.86 -3.49
C VAL A 78 5.83 11.48 -4.60
N GLY A 79 5.09 12.56 -4.34
CA GLY A 79 4.29 13.27 -5.34
C GLY A 79 5.13 13.79 -6.50
N GLN A 80 6.30 14.38 -6.24
CA GLN A 80 7.21 14.83 -7.29
C GLN A 80 7.77 13.68 -8.11
N ARG A 81 8.05 12.54 -7.50
CA ARG A 81 8.47 11.34 -8.24
C ARG A 81 7.37 10.80 -9.15
N LEU A 82 6.11 10.85 -8.73
CA LEU A 82 4.98 10.32 -9.50
C LEU A 82 4.55 11.26 -10.63
N PHE A 83 4.57 12.57 -10.42
CA PHE A 83 3.95 13.55 -11.31
C PHE A 83 4.90 14.63 -11.82
N GLY A 84 6.03 14.85 -11.16
CA GLY A 84 7.02 15.84 -11.52
C GLY A 84 7.84 15.47 -12.75
N PRO A 85 8.54 16.42 -13.37
CA PRO A 85 9.58 16.11 -14.34
C PRO A 85 10.79 15.45 -13.66
N SER A 86 11.53 14.65 -14.43
CA SER A 86 12.72 13.95 -13.93
C SER A 86 13.83 14.85 -13.36
N ALA A 87 13.78 16.13 -13.69
CA ALA A 87 14.73 17.14 -13.23
C ALA A 87 14.26 17.86 -11.94
N ASP A 88 13.07 17.52 -11.42
CA ASP A 88 12.61 18.14 -10.18
C ASP A 88 13.40 17.55 -9.01
N TRP A 89 14.16 18.40 -8.40
CA TRP A 89 15.09 18.07 -7.33
C TRP A 89 14.40 17.44 -6.11
N LEU A 90 13.15 17.79 -5.79
CA LEU A 90 12.43 17.21 -4.64
C LEU A 90 12.16 15.72 -4.80
N GLY A 91 12.08 15.21 -6.02
CA GLY A 91 11.94 13.79 -6.32
C GLY A 91 13.26 13.01 -6.32
N ALA A 92 14.42 13.67 -6.13
CA ALA A 92 15.73 13.03 -6.14
C ALA A 92 16.17 12.66 -4.72
N ASP A 93 16.46 11.38 -4.49
CA ASP A 93 16.89 10.87 -3.18
C ASP A 93 18.17 11.56 -2.67
N ASP A 94 19.12 11.86 -3.56
CA ASP A 94 20.37 12.53 -3.17
C ASP A 94 20.12 13.92 -2.58
N VAL A 95 19.16 14.66 -3.13
CA VAL A 95 18.80 15.98 -2.61
C VAL A 95 18.08 15.86 -1.28
N LEU A 96 17.19 14.88 -1.12
CA LEU A 96 16.53 14.61 0.15
C LEU A 96 17.55 14.21 1.23
N ILE A 97 18.53 13.37 0.89
CA ILE A 97 19.59 12.94 1.79
C ILE A 97 20.41 14.15 2.23
N ASP A 98 20.88 14.98 1.30
CA ASP A 98 21.70 16.16 1.60
C ASP A 98 20.93 17.17 2.47
N LEU A 99 19.64 17.37 2.18
CA LEU A 99 18.75 18.21 2.98
C LEU A 99 18.67 17.77 4.44
N LEU A 100 18.67 16.47 4.69
CA LEU A 100 18.48 15.88 6.02
C LEU A 100 19.78 15.55 6.75
N GLU A 101 20.95 15.78 6.13
CA GLU A 101 22.25 15.41 6.70
C GLU A 101 22.75 16.41 7.78
N GLU A 102 22.57 17.71 7.55
CA GLU A 102 23.29 18.76 8.29
C GLU A 102 22.63 19.16 9.60
N ASP A 103 21.37 18.82 9.85
CA ASP A 103 20.65 19.28 11.05
C ASP A 103 19.98 18.14 11.83
N ASP A 104 19.91 18.30 13.14
CA ASP A 104 19.15 17.39 14.01
C ASP A 104 17.63 17.64 13.94
N SER A 105 17.19 18.69 13.25
CA SER A 105 15.80 19.10 13.07
C SER A 105 15.46 19.19 11.58
N ILE A 106 14.41 18.45 11.16
CA ILE A 106 13.85 18.54 9.80
C ILE A 106 13.36 19.98 9.53
N HIS A 107 12.79 20.61 10.53
CA HIS A 107 12.27 21.99 10.45
C HIS A 107 13.34 22.98 10.02
N SER A 108 14.51 22.99 10.69
CA SER A 108 15.59 23.91 10.33
C SER A 108 16.15 23.67 8.93
N SER A 109 16.24 22.39 8.53
CA SER A 109 16.73 22.02 7.18
C SER A 109 15.77 22.50 6.10
N LEU A 110 14.47 22.37 6.30
CA LEU A 110 13.45 22.82 5.35
C LEU A 110 13.43 24.35 5.24
N ILE A 111 13.40 25.07 6.34
CA ILE A 111 13.43 26.54 6.35
C ILE A 111 14.65 27.07 5.60
N ALA A 112 15.83 26.47 5.80
CA ALA A 112 17.05 26.91 5.13
C ALA A 112 17.01 26.71 3.60
N THR A 113 16.30 25.70 3.13
CA THR A 113 16.32 25.32 1.71
C THR A 113 15.14 25.89 0.90
N TYR A 114 14.00 26.16 1.56
CA TYR A 114 12.73 26.51 0.88
C TYR A 114 12.17 27.87 1.28
N ALA A 115 12.99 28.80 1.62
CA ALA A 115 12.61 30.17 2.01
C ALA A 115 11.97 30.98 0.84
N GLU A 116 10.89 30.46 0.23
CA GLU A 116 9.98 31.27 -0.54
C GLU A 116 8.79 31.66 0.33
N SER A 117 8.50 32.93 0.39
CA SER A 117 7.45 33.51 1.23
C SER A 117 6.07 33.00 0.77
N PHE A 118 5.35 32.33 1.66
CA PHE A 118 3.97 31.93 1.49
C PHE A 118 3.02 32.68 2.43
N GLU A 119 3.38 33.90 2.82
CA GLU A 119 2.48 34.79 3.58
C GLU A 119 1.07 34.79 3.00
N ASP A 120 0.97 34.77 1.66
CA ASP A 120 -0.31 34.79 0.94
C ASP A 120 -1.10 33.47 1.09
N VAL A 121 -0.46 32.31 1.28
CA VAL A 121 -1.15 31.01 1.38
C VAL A 121 -1.82 30.81 2.76
N CYS A 122 -1.11 31.10 3.84
CA CYS A 122 -1.69 31.05 5.19
C CYS A 122 -2.74 32.16 5.39
N ALA A 123 -2.50 33.33 4.84
CA ALA A 123 -3.50 34.43 4.85
C ALA A 123 -4.75 34.06 4.02
N ALA A 124 -4.58 33.45 2.85
CA ALA A 124 -5.70 32.98 2.02
C ALA A 124 -6.49 31.86 2.72
N SER A 125 -5.81 30.93 3.39
CA SER A 125 -6.45 29.85 4.16
C SER A 125 -7.21 30.36 5.38
N ALA A 126 -6.67 31.37 6.08
CA ALA A 126 -7.35 32.00 7.21
C ALA A 126 -8.60 32.81 6.81
N THR A 127 -8.64 33.28 5.56
CA THR A 127 -9.77 34.03 5.02
C THR A 127 -10.82 33.20 4.27
N GLN A 128 -10.55 31.91 3.99
CA GLN A 128 -11.54 31.00 3.38
C GLN A 128 -12.80 30.78 4.21
N THR A 129 -12.81 31.15 5.47
CA THR A 129 -14.02 31.17 6.32
C THR A 129 -14.88 32.42 6.15
N SER A 130 -14.58 33.29 5.18
CA SER A 130 -15.41 34.47 4.90
C SER A 130 -16.83 34.05 4.52
N THR A 131 -17.76 34.32 5.41
CA THR A 131 -19.23 34.15 5.22
C THR A 131 -19.85 35.32 4.47
N ASP A 132 -19.05 36.08 3.75
CA ASP A 132 -19.53 37.28 3.04
C ASP A 132 -20.59 36.91 2.01
N ALA A 133 -21.63 37.70 1.96
CA ALA A 133 -22.69 37.49 0.99
C ALA A 133 -22.20 37.77 -0.43
N VAL A 134 -22.64 36.96 -1.41
CA VAL A 134 -22.36 37.20 -2.80
C VAL A 134 -22.77 38.63 -3.18
N SER A 135 -21.89 39.33 -3.91
CA SER A 135 -22.19 40.63 -4.47
C SER A 135 -22.34 40.52 -6.00
N VAL A 136 -23.49 40.95 -6.50
CA VAL A 136 -23.73 41.05 -7.94
C VAL A 136 -24.05 42.51 -8.26
N THR A 137 -23.24 43.15 -9.05
CA THR A 137 -23.42 44.51 -9.54
C THR A 137 -23.50 44.51 -11.05
N PHE A 138 -24.21 45.46 -11.62
CA PHE A 138 -24.38 45.57 -13.06
C PHE A 138 -23.78 46.88 -13.59
N GLN A 139 -23.07 46.76 -14.66
CA GLN A 139 -22.58 47.92 -15.44
C GLN A 139 -22.92 47.64 -16.91
N ASP A 140 -23.83 48.46 -17.44
CA ASP A 140 -24.51 48.23 -18.71
C ASP A 140 -25.15 46.84 -18.76
N ASP A 141 -24.78 45.97 -19.70
CA ASP A 141 -25.25 44.57 -19.85
C ASP A 141 -24.26 43.54 -19.30
N VAL A 142 -23.36 43.95 -18.41
CA VAL A 142 -22.34 43.07 -17.76
C VAL A 142 -22.67 42.90 -16.29
N ALA A 143 -22.74 41.67 -15.84
CA ALA A 143 -22.83 41.33 -14.41
C ALA A 143 -21.42 41.13 -13.83
N ILE A 144 -21.12 41.80 -12.72
CA ILE A 144 -19.88 41.68 -11.98
C ILE A 144 -20.21 40.94 -10.69
N VAL A 145 -19.65 39.74 -10.55
CA VAL A 145 -19.90 38.80 -9.44
C VAL A 145 -18.67 38.71 -8.56
N VAL A 146 -18.76 39.14 -7.31
CA VAL A 146 -17.82 38.78 -6.27
C VAL A 146 -18.38 37.55 -5.57
N PRO A 147 -17.78 36.36 -5.64
CA PRO A 147 -18.33 35.14 -5.10
C PRO A 147 -18.54 35.22 -3.57
N GLY A 148 -19.55 34.54 -3.08
CA GLY A 148 -19.90 34.51 -1.66
C GLY A 148 -21.14 33.68 -1.41
N SER A 149 -21.63 33.68 -0.16
CA SER A 149 -22.85 32.99 0.25
C SER A 149 -24.13 33.67 -0.31
N GLY A 150 -25.14 32.88 -0.67
CA GLY A 150 -26.42 33.39 -1.19
C GLY A 150 -26.72 33.04 -2.63
N GLN A 151 -27.83 33.49 -3.18
CA GLN A 151 -28.22 33.23 -4.58
C GLN A 151 -27.55 34.22 -5.53
N ILE A 152 -27.19 33.75 -6.73
CA ILE A 152 -26.63 34.55 -7.80
C ILE A 152 -27.73 34.80 -8.83
N ASP A 153 -28.08 36.05 -9.03
CA ASP A 153 -29.02 36.45 -10.07
C ASP A 153 -28.26 37.34 -11.08
N LEU A 154 -28.08 36.82 -12.27
CA LEU A 154 -27.35 37.47 -13.35
C LEU A 154 -28.29 38.30 -14.28
N GLY A 155 -29.57 38.28 -14.06
CA GLY A 155 -30.56 39.00 -14.89
C GLY A 155 -30.37 38.75 -16.38
N ASP A 156 -30.54 39.77 -17.18
CA ASP A 156 -30.41 39.76 -18.64
C ASP A 156 -28.95 40.08 -19.13
N ALA A 157 -27.96 39.94 -18.24
CA ALA A 157 -26.56 40.21 -18.60
C ALA A 157 -26.08 39.34 -19.77
N THR A 158 -25.40 39.98 -20.73
CA THR A 158 -24.78 39.26 -21.88
C THR A 158 -23.35 38.82 -21.58
N ALA A 159 -22.72 39.38 -20.55
CA ALA A 159 -21.42 39.00 -20.08
C ALA A 159 -21.37 38.96 -18.54
N VAL A 160 -20.47 38.13 -18.03
CA VAL A 160 -20.22 37.97 -16.58
C VAL A 160 -18.74 38.12 -16.31
N ILE A 161 -18.39 38.95 -15.35
CA ILE A 161 -17.06 39.05 -14.78
C ILE A 161 -17.11 38.45 -13.38
N VAL A 162 -16.43 37.31 -13.19
CA VAL A 162 -16.24 36.71 -11.87
C VAL A 162 -14.95 37.27 -11.26
N ASP A 163 -15.07 38.07 -10.21
CA ASP A 163 -13.94 38.78 -9.59
C ASP A 163 -13.36 37.95 -8.45
N LEU A 164 -12.17 37.41 -8.67
CA LEU A 164 -11.40 36.56 -7.74
C LEU A 164 -10.13 37.27 -7.22
N ARG A 165 -10.11 38.62 -7.22
CA ARG A 165 -8.94 39.34 -6.71
C ARG A 165 -8.78 39.24 -5.20
N GLU A 166 -9.86 39.03 -4.49
CA GLU A 166 -9.85 38.81 -3.05
C GLU A 166 -10.08 37.31 -2.75
N PRO A 167 -9.43 36.76 -1.73
CA PRO A 167 -9.59 35.37 -1.34
C PRO A 167 -11.07 35.06 -1.02
N THR A 168 -11.55 33.93 -1.54
CA THR A 168 -12.93 33.48 -1.32
C THR A 168 -12.99 31.95 -1.30
N SER A 169 -14.05 31.38 -0.73
CA SER A 169 -14.17 29.93 -0.63
C SER A 169 -14.33 29.26 -2.01
N ASP A 170 -13.74 28.10 -2.19
CA ASP A 170 -13.84 27.32 -3.43
C ASP A 170 -15.29 27.00 -3.81
N GLN A 171 -16.14 26.71 -2.81
CA GLN A 171 -17.57 26.50 -3.01
C GLN A 171 -18.28 27.73 -3.59
N ALA A 172 -17.93 28.93 -3.13
CA ALA A 172 -18.50 30.17 -3.66
C ALA A 172 -18.05 30.43 -5.08
N VAL A 173 -16.77 30.14 -5.41
CA VAL A 173 -16.24 30.21 -6.77
C VAL A 173 -16.92 29.22 -7.70
N ASP A 174 -16.98 27.95 -7.33
CA ASP A 174 -17.67 26.89 -8.08
C ASP A 174 -19.09 27.31 -8.43
N LYS A 175 -19.85 27.78 -7.43
CA LYS A 175 -21.20 28.24 -7.60
C LYS A 175 -21.31 29.43 -8.59
N ALA A 176 -20.39 30.40 -8.51
CA ALA A 176 -20.40 31.54 -9.41
C ALA A 176 -20.10 31.15 -10.85
N LEU A 177 -19.15 30.22 -11.04
CA LEU A 177 -18.81 29.70 -12.36
C LEU A 177 -19.96 28.86 -12.96
N ARG A 178 -20.59 27.98 -12.18
CA ARG A 178 -21.78 27.24 -12.62
C ARG A 178 -22.94 28.14 -13.05
N ALA A 179 -23.20 29.21 -12.28
CA ALA A 179 -24.24 30.17 -12.61
C ALA A 179 -23.96 30.94 -13.92
N SER A 180 -22.73 30.94 -14.38
CA SER A 180 -22.28 31.65 -15.59
C SER A 180 -22.25 30.77 -16.86
N LEU A 181 -22.44 29.45 -16.74
CA LEU A 181 -22.34 28.46 -17.83
C LEU A 181 -23.71 27.81 -18.09
N THR A 182 -24.03 27.53 -19.36
CA THR A 182 -25.30 26.88 -19.77
C THR A 182 -25.23 25.37 -19.76
N ASP A 183 -24.10 24.80 -20.14
CA ASP A 183 -23.93 23.38 -20.39
C ASP A 183 -22.90 22.75 -19.43
N THR A 184 -23.01 21.44 -19.21
CA THR A 184 -21.96 20.67 -18.55
C THR A 184 -20.74 20.60 -19.48
N GLN A 185 -19.60 20.98 -18.97
CA GLN A 185 -18.33 20.99 -19.70
C GLN A 185 -17.28 20.12 -19.01
N THR A 186 -16.58 19.28 -19.77
CA THR A 186 -15.35 18.67 -19.30
C THR A 186 -14.24 19.70 -19.47
N ILE A 187 -13.83 20.31 -18.38
CA ILE A 187 -12.86 21.40 -18.36
C ILE A 187 -11.42 20.93 -18.32
N ALA A 188 -11.17 19.77 -17.73
CA ALA A 188 -9.86 19.16 -17.65
C ALA A 188 -9.95 17.65 -17.47
N GLN A 189 -8.82 16.97 -17.61
CA GLN A 189 -8.61 15.60 -17.18
C GLN A 189 -7.45 15.62 -16.19
N ARG A 190 -7.65 15.06 -14.99
CA ARG A 190 -6.58 14.85 -14.02
C ARG A 190 -5.99 13.47 -14.25
N GLN A 191 -4.68 13.41 -14.47
CA GLN A 191 -3.98 12.14 -14.50
C GLN A 191 -3.69 11.69 -13.08
N VAL A 192 -4.29 10.59 -12.68
CA VAL A 192 -4.06 9.89 -11.42
C VAL A 192 -3.31 8.59 -11.65
N ARG A 193 -3.00 7.85 -10.60
CA ARG A 193 -2.26 6.60 -10.68
C ARG A 193 -3.14 5.44 -10.24
N LYS A 194 -3.22 4.41 -11.06
CA LYS A 194 -3.90 3.16 -10.75
C LYS A 194 -2.87 2.07 -10.46
N PHE A 195 -2.98 1.44 -9.34
CA PHE A 195 -2.18 0.27 -8.99
C PHE A 195 -2.67 -0.93 -9.81
N THR A 196 -1.77 -1.67 -10.42
CA THR A 196 -2.10 -2.84 -11.24
C THR A 196 -1.93 -4.16 -10.51
N GLY A 197 -1.36 -4.13 -9.32
CA GLY A 197 -1.20 -5.31 -8.47
C GLY A 197 -0.05 -6.24 -8.85
N PHE A 198 0.56 -6.05 -10.02
CA PHE A 198 1.57 -6.97 -10.52
C PHE A 198 2.91 -6.28 -10.76
N PRO A 199 4.01 -6.84 -10.27
CA PRO A 199 5.34 -6.37 -10.66
C PRO A 199 5.57 -6.66 -12.15
N SER A 200 6.23 -5.72 -12.85
CA SER A 200 6.66 -5.95 -14.23
C SER A 200 7.58 -7.17 -14.31
N GLN A 201 7.28 -8.10 -15.19
CA GLN A 201 8.13 -9.28 -15.42
C GLN A 201 9.53 -8.92 -15.95
N ASP A 202 9.65 -7.77 -16.62
CA ASP A 202 10.90 -7.33 -17.23
C ASP A 202 11.91 -6.78 -16.22
N ASP A 203 11.47 -6.30 -15.07
CA ASP A 203 12.31 -5.61 -14.08
C ASP A 203 12.57 -6.39 -12.80
N GLY A 204 11.98 -7.55 -12.65
CA GLY A 204 12.15 -8.45 -11.50
C GLY A 204 11.90 -7.73 -10.16
N TRP A 205 10.72 -7.86 -9.58
CA TRP A 205 10.42 -7.58 -8.17
C TRP A 205 10.62 -6.14 -7.63
N THR A 206 10.65 -5.12 -8.44
CA THR A 206 11.18 -3.84 -7.98
C THR A 206 10.22 -2.68 -8.04
N HIS A 207 9.04 -2.84 -8.59
CA HIS A 207 8.12 -1.73 -8.73
C HIS A 207 6.70 -2.13 -8.38
N TYR A 208 6.03 -1.28 -7.58
CA TYR A 208 4.60 -1.18 -7.71
C TYR A 208 4.33 -0.52 -9.06
N GLU A 209 3.67 -1.20 -9.95
CA GLU A 209 3.23 -0.62 -11.21
C GLU A 209 1.99 0.22 -10.96
N VAL A 210 2.11 1.49 -11.24
CA VAL A 210 0.99 2.41 -11.25
C VAL A 210 0.81 2.93 -12.66
N ASN A 211 -0.30 2.59 -13.27
CA ASN A 211 -0.65 3.10 -14.58
C ASN A 211 -1.32 4.47 -14.48
N PRO A 212 -0.98 5.42 -15.38
CA PRO A 212 -1.70 6.67 -15.44
C PRO A 212 -3.13 6.45 -15.92
N VAL A 213 -4.09 6.99 -15.18
CA VAL A 213 -5.51 7.01 -15.55
C VAL A 213 -5.97 8.47 -15.62
N ASN A 214 -6.74 8.82 -16.65
CA ASN A 214 -7.27 10.16 -16.81
C ASN A 214 -8.69 10.22 -16.24
N VAL A 215 -8.88 10.99 -15.18
CA VAL A 215 -10.18 11.25 -14.56
C VAL A 215 -10.72 12.59 -15.08
N PRO A 216 -11.92 12.64 -15.67
CA PRO A 216 -12.48 13.88 -16.17
C PRO A 216 -12.92 14.79 -15.01
N ILE A 217 -12.59 16.08 -15.12
CA ILE A 217 -13.11 17.14 -14.25
C ILE A 217 -14.19 17.86 -15.05
N THR A 218 -15.40 17.78 -14.55
CA THR A 218 -16.60 18.38 -15.20
C THR A 218 -17.16 19.51 -14.36
N LEU A 219 -17.64 20.54 -15.02
CA LEU A 219 -18.37 21.65 -14.40
C LEU A 219 -19.76 21.74 -15.03
N GLU A 220 -20.78 21.54 -14.23
CA GLU A 220 -22.18 21.60 -14.66
C GLU A 220 -22.69 23.03 -14.64
N GLY A 221 -23.00 23.58 -15.81
CA GLY A 221 -23.62 24.89 -15.91
C GLY A 221 -25.09 24.91 -15.46
N THR A 222 -25.51 26.00 -14.87
CA THR A 222 -26.91 26.21 -14.40
C THR A 222 -27.57 27.45 -15.03
N ALA A 223 -26.90 28.14 -15.94
CA ALA A 223 -27.45 29.31 -16.62
C ALA A 223 -28.47 28.90 -17.72
N GLU A 224 -29.46 29.73 -17.95
CA GLU A 224 -30.46 29.53 -19.01
C GLU A 224 -30.01 30.11 -20.38
N THR A 225 -29.05 31.03 -20.37
CA THR A 225 -28.58 31.73 -21.57
C THR A 225 -27.07 31.82 -21.61
N ASP A 226 -26.51 31.69 -22.82
CA ASP A 226 -25.06 31.85 -23.04
C ASP A 226 -24.62 33.28 -22.72
N ARG A 227 -23.46 33.37 -22.08
CA ARG A 227 -22.82 34.62 -21.69
C ARG A 227 -21.33 34.55 -21.96
N THR A 228 -20.75 35.70 -22.26
CA THR A 228 -19.28 35.79 -22.27
C THR A 228 -18.78 35.78 -20.84
N LEU A 229 -17.95 34.78 -20.48
CA LEU A 229 -17.38 34.64 -19.16
C LEU A 229 -15.96 35.17 -19.12
N VAL A 230 -15.70 36.15 -18.24
CA VAL A 230 -14.38 36.64 -17.90
C VAL A 230 -14.11 36.36 -16.43
N ILE A 231 -12.95 35.81 -16.12
CA ILE A 231 -12.53 35.57 -14.74
C ILE A 231 -11.38 36.54 -14.44
N LEU A 232 -11.62 37.43 -13.49
CA LEU A 232 -10.63 38.40 -13.05
C LEU A 232 -9.84 37.83 -11.88
N THR A 233 -8.60 37.40 -12.16
CA THR A 233 -7.76 36.67 -11.22
C THR A 233 -6.92 37.60 -10.34
N GLY A 234 -6.80 37.23 -9.06
CA GLY A 234 -5.80 37.76 -8.13
C GLY A 234 -4.49 36.93 -8.17
N ARG A 235 -3.57 37.26 -7.28
CA ARG A 235 -2.29 36.54 -7.18
C ARG A 235 -2.41 35.20 -6.49
N ALA A 236 -3.31 35.07 -5.52
CA ALA A 236 -3.49 33.87 -4.71
C ALA A 236 -4.80 33.19 -5.08
N LEU A 237 -4.72 32.00 -5.68
CA LEU A 237 -5.84 31.10 -5.92
C LEU A 237 -5.56 29.78 -5.23
N SER A 238 -6.58 29.17 -4.62
CA SER A 238 -6.47 27.81 -4.12
C SER A 238 -6.25 26.81 -5.25
N PRO A 239 -5.71 25.60 -4.99
CA PRO A 239 -5.58 24.56 -6.00
C PRO A 239 -6.88 24.20 -6.71
N ALA A 240 -8.00 24.10 -5.95
CA ALA A 240 -9.31 23.81 -6.53
C ALA A 240 -9.81 24.94 -7.44
N THR A 241 -9.76 26.18 -6.97
CA THR A 241 -10.11 27.35 -7.79
C THR A 241 -9.22 27.47 -9.02
N ALA A 242 -7.90 27.28 -8.89
CA ALA A 242 -6.95 27.29 -10.01
C ALA A 242 -7.27 26.20 -11.05
N THR A 243 -7.71 25.02 -10.61
CA THR A 243 -8.17 23.95 -11.49
C THR A 243 -9.41 24.37 -12.31
N LEU A 244 -10.40 24.97 -11.68
CA LEU A 244 -11.62 25.44 -12.35
C LEU A 244 -11.31 26.57 -13.35
N VAL A 245 -10.56 27.59 -12.93
CA VAL A 245 -10.19 28.74 -13.76
C VAL A 245 -9.34 28.32 -14.95
N GLY A 246 -8.28 27.54 -14.69
CA GLY A 246 -7.41 27.02 -15.74
C GLY A 246 -8.14 26.11 -16.71
N GLY A 247 -9.00 25.21 -16.21
CA GLY A 247 -9.81 24.32 -17.03
C GLY A 247 -10.77 25.06 -17.96
N LEU A 248 -11.46 26.07 -17.47
CA LEU A 248 -12.34 26.92 -18.28
C LEU A 248 -11.54 27.69 -19.35
N ARG A 249 -10.34 28.19 -19.01
CA ARG A 249 -9.50 28.86 -20.00
C ARG A 249 -8.95 27.89 -21.05
N MET A 250 -8.44 26.75 -20.64
CA MET A 250 -7.88 25.73 -21.53
C MET A 250 -8.95 25.06 -22.41
N SER A 251 -10.18 24.98 -21.97
CA SER A 251 -11.33 24.54 -22.81
C SER A 251 -11.87 25.63 -23.74
N GLY A 252 -11.45 26.88 -23.57
CA GLY A 252 -11.96 28.02 -24.33
C GLY A 252 -13.31 28.55 -23.83
N ALA A 253 -13.77 28.15 -22.66
CA ALA A 253 -15.05 28.54 -22.08
C ALA A 253 -14.99 29.87 -21.30
N ALA A 254 -13.80 30.35 -20.95
CA ALA A 254 -13.62 31.62 -20.23
C ALA A 254 -12.34 32.35 -20.70
N THR A 255 -12.36 33.67 -20.51
CA THR A 255 -11.20 34.58 -20.65
C THR A 255 -10.63 34.85 -19.26
N ILE A 256 -9.32 34.86 -19.10
CA ILE A 256 -8.63 35.28 -17.88
C ILE A 256 -8.19 36.76 -18.03
N ALA A 257 -8.52 37.59 -17.03
CA ALA A 257 -8.02 38.93 -16.88
C ALA A 257 -7.26 39.08 -15.56
N GLY A 258 -6.28 39.96 -15.50
CA GLY A 258 -5.50 40.22 -14.30
C GLY A 258 -4.17 39.44 -14.26
N HIS A 259 -4.03 38.49 -13.35
CA HIS A 259 -2.77 37.77 -13.19
C HIS A 259 -2.75 36.46 -13.96
N ASP A 260 -1.55 36.09 -14.42
CA ASP A 260 -1.28 34.77 -14.98
C ASP A 260 -1.58 33.69 -13.98
N LEU A 261 -2.03 32.52 -14.47
CA LEU A 261 -2.31 31.36 -13.65
C LEU A 261 -1.13 30.38 -13.74
N TYR A 262 -0.55 30.02 -12.64
CA TYR A 262 0.47 28.98 -12.55
C TYR A 262 -0.21 27.60 -12.47
N ALA A 263 -0.02 26.76 -13.48
CA ALA A 263 -0.61 25.42 -13.52
C ALA A 263 -0.11 24.53 -12.37
N ALA A 264 1.08 24.77 -11.88
CA ALA A 264 1.62 24.07 -10.71
C ALA A 264 0.71 24.21 -9.46
N VAL A 265 0.01 25.34 -9.31
CA VAL A 265 -0.97 25.53 -8.23
C VAL A 265 -2.12 24.56 -8.37
N ALA A 266 -2.68 24.43 -9.57
CA ALA A 266 -3.81 23.54 -9.84
C ALA A 266 -3.43 22.05 -9.74
N GLU A 267 -2.17 21.71 -9.96
CA GLU A 267 -1.63 20.36 -9.90
C GLU A 267 -1.08 19.98 -8.52
N SER A 268 -1.10 20.90 -7.54
CA SER A 268 -0.41 20.73 -6.25
C SER A 268 -1.36 20.80 -5.06
N GLN A 269 -0.92 20.20 -3.96
CA GLN A 269 -1.36 20.53 -2.62
C GLN A 269 -0.30 21.40 -1.95
N TRP A 270 -0.73 22.22 -1.01
CA TRP A 270 0.14 23.19 -0.37
C TRP A 270 0.05 23.11 1.14
N THR A 271 1.20 23.17 1.80
CA THR A 271 1.31 23.28 3.25
C THR A 271 2.04 24.56 3.60
N GLY A 272 1.46 25.35 4.49
CA GLY A 272 2.06 26.59 4.98
C GLY A 272 2.72 26.42 6.34
N ILE A 273 3.89 27.04 6.54
CA ILE A 273 4.66 27.05 7.79
C ILE A 273 5.10 28.49 8.07
N GLU A 274 4.43 29.16 9.02
CA GLU A 274 4.64 30.60 9.28
C GLU A 274 4.46 31.42 7.99
N ASP A 275 5.53 32.05 7.52
CA ASP A 275 5.61 32.82 6.27
C ASP A 275 6.23 32.00 5.13
N GLN A 276 6.34 30.69 5.29
CA GLN A 276 6.92 29.75 4.31
C GLN A 276 5.94 28.64 4.01
N GLY A 277 6.11 27.96 2.90
CA GLY A 277 5.26 26.85 2.54
C GLY A 277 5.93 25.90 1.58
N LEU A 278 5.37 24.70 1.50
CA LEU A 278 5.78 23.65 0.61
C LEU A 278 4.64 23.30 -0.34
N ALA A 279 4.86 23.44 -1.64
CA ALA A 279 3.95 22.97 -2.67
C ALA A 279 4.45 21.64 -3.22
N TRP A 280 3.56 20.66 -3.32
CA TRP A 280 3.91 19.36 -3.87
C TRP A 280 2.82 18.86 -4.83
N ARG A 281 3.22 18.17 -5.91
CA ARG A 281 2.29 17.70 -6.92
C ARG A 281 1.47 16.52 -6.44
N SER A 282 0.16 16.62 -6.62
CA SER A 282 -0.79 15.54 -6.38
C SER A 282 -1.38 14.95 -7.66
N GLY A 283 -1.06 15.51 -8.83
CA GLY A 283 -1.53 15.04 -10.13
C GLY A 283 -0.97 15.87 -11.28
N SER A 284 -1.39 15.58 -12.51
CA SER A 284 -1.15 16.42 -13.67
C SER A 284 -2.44 16.68 -14.43
N LEU A 285 -2.58 17.87 -15.01
CA LEU A 285 -3.79 18.29 -15.71
C LEU A 285 -3.58 18.36 -17.21
N SER A 286 -4.59 17.96 -17.96
CA SER A 286 -4.66 18.10 -19.42
C SER A 286 -6.05 18.52 -19.86
N THR A 287 -6.14 19.19 -21.02
CA THR A 287 -7.40 19.52 -21.67
C THR A 287 -7.30 19.12 -23.14
N GLN A 288 -8.28 18.39 -23.65
CA GLN A 288 -8.32 17.90 -25.03
C GLN A 288 -7.06 17.12 -25.45
N GLY A 289 -6.46 16.36 -24.52
CA GLY A 289 -5.25 15.56 -24.77
C GLY A 289 -3.94 16.34 -24.72
N SER A 290 -3.98 17.65 -24.44
CA SER A 290 -2.78 18.48 -24.27
C SER A 290 -2.57 18.81 -22.80
N ARG A 291 -1.38 18.54 -22.28
CA ARG A 291 -1.01 18.93 -20.92
C ARG A 291 -1.00 20.45 -20.78
N TRP A 292 -1.40 20.93 -19.62
CA TRP A 292 -1.36 22.35 -19.34
C TRP A 292 0.09 22.89 -19.38
N PRO A 293 0.30 24.11 -19.91
CA PRO A 293 1.60 24.78 -19.81
C PRO A 293 1.87 25.15 -18.35
N ASP A 294 3.13 25.34 -17.99
CA ASP A 294 3.51 25.73 -16.62
C ASP A 294 2.86 27.06 -16.18
N ILE A 295 2.66 27.95 -17.15
CA ILE A 295 1.95 29.22 -16.97
C ILE A 295 0.85 29.33 -18.01
N ILE A 296 -0.40 29.52 -17.55
CA ILE A 296 -1.53 29.90 -18.40
C ILE A 296 -1.61 31.43 -18.37
N PRO A 297 -1.24 32.12 -19.44
CA PRO A 297 -1.17 33.58 -19.45
C PRO A 297 -2.57 34.19 -19.36
N ALA A 298 -2.70 35.32 -18.67
CA ALA A 298 -3.87 36.16 -18.74
C ALA A 298 -4.07 36.69 -20.16
N ASP A 299 -5.32 36.66 -20.63
CA ASP A 299 -5.66 37.19 -21.97
C ASP A 299 -5.70 38.72 -21.96
N LEU A 300 -6.03 39.28 -20.81
CA LEU A 300 -6.08 40.72 -20.58
C LEU A 300 -5.17 41.08 -19.39
N ASP A 301 -4.10 41.78 -19.64
CA ASP A 301 -3.16 42.27 -18.62
C ASP A 301 -3.74 43.55 -17.96
N THR A 302 -4.90 43.39 -17.29
CA THR A 302 -5.54 44.48 -16.58
C THR A 302 -6.38 43.96 -15.40
N SER A 303 -6.33 44.64 -14.28
CA SER A 303 -7.20 44.44 -13.13
C SER A 303 -8.38 45.44 -13.06
N SER A 304 -8.53 46.30 -14.09
CA SER A 304 -9.60 47.26 -14.15
C SER A 304 -10.86 46.69 -14.79
N VAL A 305 -11.96 46.65 -14.05
CA VAL A 305 -13.26 46.20 -14.54
C VAL A 305 -13.73 47.04 -15.75
N ASP A 306 -13.51 48.37 -15.74
CA ASP A 306 -13.89 49.25 -16.83
C ASP A 306 -13.14 48.92 -18.12
N GLU A 307 -11.86 48.59 -18.02
CA GLU A 307 -11.02 48.18 -19.18
C GLU A 307 -11.44 46.82 -19.72
N ILE A 308 -11.80 45.86 -18.82
CA ILE A 308 -12.31 44.58 -19.22
C ILE A 308 -13.64 44.75 -19.99
N ILE A 309 -14.56 45.50 -19.46
CA ILE A 309 -15.86 45.80 -20.13
C ILE A 309 -15.59 46.43 -21.50
N GLY A 310 -14.67 47.41 -21.60
CA GLY A 310 -14.31 48.03 -22.87
C GLY A 310 -13.73 47.03 -23.89
N SER A 311 -13.13 45.99 -23.46
CA SER A 311 -12.51 44.95 -24.28
C SER A 311 -13.48 43.85 -24.76
N LEU A 312 -14.64 43.66 -24.09
CA LEU A 312 -15.59 42.56 -24.36
C LEU A 312 -16.01 42.48 -25.85
N GLN A 313 -16.15 43.60 -26.53
CA GLN A 313 -16.54 43.64 -27.97
C GLN A 313 -15.43 43.21 -28.93
N THR A 314 -14.20 43.19 -28.45
CA THR A 314 -13.00 42.85 -29.25
C THR A 314 -12.39 41.51 -28.85
N LEU A 315 -12.95 40.83 -27.86
CA LEU A 315 -12.55 39.46 -27.50
C LEU A 315 -12.89 38.54 -28.67
N ASP A 316 -11.88 38.15 -29.44
CA ASP A 316 -12.02 37.12 -30.45
C ASP A 316 -12.37 35.78 -29.77
N THR A 317 -12.91 34.84 -30.57
CA THR A 317 -13.12 33.46 -30.11
C THR A 317 -11.79 32.91 -29.63
N LEU A 318 -11.67 32.76 -28.33
CA LEU A 318 -10.43 32.33 -27.70
C LEU A 318 -10.03 30.94 -28.19
N GLN A 319 -8.80 30.84 -28.64
CA GLN A 319 -8.18 29.54 -28.84
C GLN A 319 -7.56 29.12 -27.53
N PRO A 320 -7.66 27.82 -27.18
CA PRO A 320 -6.92 27.29 -26.05
C PRO A 320 -5.43 27.62 -26.21
N PRO A 321 -4.73 27.97 -25.14
CA PRO A 321 -3.27 28.12 -25.21
C PRO A 321 -2.62 26.85 -25.73
N ASP A 322 -1.51 26.95 -26.44
CA ASP A 322 -0.74 25.78 -26.86
C ASP A 322 -0.30 25.02 -25.58
N GLY A 323 -0.77 23.78 -25.45
CA GLY A 323 -0.35 22.90 -24.36
C GLY A 323 1.13 22.59 -24.44
N SER A 324 1.76 22.29 -23.32
CA SER A 324 3.11 21.72 -23.33
C SER A 324 3.07 20.35 -23.99
N ALA A 325 4.14 19.95 -24.70
CA ALA A 325 4.28 18.58 -25.16
C ALA A 325 4.09 17.63 -23.98
N GLU A 326 3.34 16.55 -24.23
CA GLU A 326 3.17 15.50 -23.24
C GLU A 326 4.55 15.17 -22.65
N ARG A 327 4.76 15.45 -21.37
CA ARG A 327 5.97 14.97 -20.71
C ARG A 327 5.78 13.47 -20.62
N THR A 328 6.25 12.78 -21.66
CA THR A 328 6.35 11.33 -21.63
C THR A 328 7.34 11.02 -20.53
N SER A 329 6.87 10.60 -19.46
CA SER A 329 7.43 9.59 -18.61
C SER A 329 6.92 9.79 -17.21
N MET A 330 6.30 8.79 -16.77
CA MET A 330 6.75 8.24 -15.50
C MET A 330 8.28 8.27 -15.56
N VAL A 331 8.91 9.03 -14.70
CA VAL A 331 10.26 8.70 -14.32
C VAL A 331 10.12 7.31 -13.74
N ALA A 332 10.47 6.31 -14.56
CA ALA A 332 10.77 5.01 -14.02
C ALA A 332 11.68 5.31 -12.83
N TYR A 333 11.30 4.84 -11.66
CA TYR A 333 12.12 4.96 -10.47
C TYR A 333 13.54 4.60 -10.88
N ASP A 334 14.42 5.61 -11.01
CA ASP A 334 15.80 5.34 -11.36
C ASP A 334 16.45 4.68 -10.16
N ARG A 335 16.43 3.35 -10.17
CA ARG A 335 17.14 2.51 -9.21
C ARG A 335 18.59 2.96 -9.02
N SER A 336 19.16 3.61 -10.02
CA SER A 336 20.56 3.98 -10.02
C SER A 336 20.85 5.19 -9.13
N ALA A 337 19.96 6.14 -8.99
CA ALA A 337 20.22 7.37 -8.25
C ALA A 337 20.35 7.15 -6.73
N GLY A 338 19.43 6.40 -6.10
CA GLY A 338 19.48 6.09 -4.66
C GLY A 338 20.32 4.88 -4.28
N MET A 339 20.58 3.96 -5.23
CA MET A 339 21.32 2.71 -4.99
C MET A 339 22.85 2.87 -4.93
N HIS A 340 23.40 3.98 -5.39
CA HIS A 340 24.86 4.13 -5.54
C HIS A 340 25.60 4.44 -4.24
N SER A 341 24.94 4.86 -3.19
CA SER A 341 25.57 5.05 -1.89
C SER A 341 25.25 3.90 -0.95
N SER A 342 26.16 2.92 -0.86
CA SER A 342 26.18 1.95 0.26
C SER A 342 26.48 2.63 1.60
N ARG A 343 26.71 3.95 1.61
CA ARG A 343 26.99 4.73 2.81
C ARG A 343 25.66 5.15 3.43
N LEU A 344 25.33 4.51 4.55
CA LEU A 344 24.17 4.86 5.34
C LEU A 344 24.51 6.02 6.29
N SER A 345 24.43 7.26 5.79
CA SER A 345 24.56 8.47 6.60
C SER A 345 23.29 8.69 7.43
N ARG A 346 23.32 9.62 8.37
CA ARG A 346 22.12 9.96 9.15
C ARG A 346 21.05 10.60 8.28
N GLY A 347 21.44 11.42 7.30
CA GLY A 347 20.52 11.95 6.29
C GLY A 347 19.87 10.83 5.47
N ALA A 348 20.64 9.82 5.05
CA ALA A 348 20.09 8.67 4.32
C ALA A 348 19.12 7.83 5.18
N MET A 349 19.39 7.67 6.50
CA MET A 349 18.45 6.99 7.42
C MET A 349 17.12 7.75 7.54
N ARG A 350 17.20 9.08 7.74
CA ARG A 350 16.00 9.94 7.81
C ARG A 350 15.24 9.93 6.49
N ALA A 351 15.93 10.06 5.37
CA ALA A 351 15.34 9.99 4.05
C ALA A 351 14.66 8.65 3.79
N ALA A 352 15.27 7.53 4.19
CA ALA A 352 14.67 6.21 4.05
C ALA A 352 13.34 6.10 4.82
N LEU A 353 13.31 6.59 6.06
CA LEU A 353 12.09 6.58 6.87
C LEU A 353 10.99 7.48 6.26
N LEU A 354 11.36 8.69 5.77
CA LEU A 354 10.41 9.59 5.13
C LEU A 354 9.86 9.00 3.83
N VAL A 355 10.70 8.39 3.00
CA VAL A 355 10.25 7.73 1.76
C VAL A 355 9.36 6.53 2.06
N ALA A 356 9.67 5.75 3.10
CA ALA A 356 8.82 4.67 3.56
C ALA A 356 7.43 5.19 3.98
N TYR A 357 7.39 6.19 4.86
CA TYR A 357 6.15 6.83 5.29
C TYR A 357 5.34 7.36 4.10
N GLY A 358 5.95 8.19 3.24
CA GLY A 358 5.25 8.79 2.11
C GLY A 358 4.75 7.75 1.10
N THR A 359 5.50 6.65 0.89
CA THR A 359 5.05 5.57 0.01
C THR A 359 3.82 4.85 0.59
N LEU A 360 3.83 4.54 1.88
CA LEU A 360 2.69 3.90 2.53
C LEU A 360 1.48 4.82 2.62
N ASP A 361 1.69 6.08 2.98
CA ASP A 361 0.64 7.11 3.02
C ASP A 361 -0.05 7.31 1.64
N TRP A 362 0.69 7.12 0.54
CA TRP A 362 0.14 7.16 -0.80
C TRP A 362 -0.53 5.86 -1.22
N PHE A 363 0.00 4.69 -0.86
CA PHE A 363 -0.31 3.44 -1.55
C PHE A 363 -0.80 2.28 -0.68
N TYR A 364 -0.78 2.40 0.64
CA TYR A 364 -1.31 1.35 1.50
C TYR A 364 -2.83 1.43 1.62
N THR A 365 -3.52 0.33 1.30
CA THR A 365 -4.98 0.33 1.07
C THR A 365 -5.81 -0.10 2.27
N TYR A 366 -5.20 -0.42 3.42
CA TYR A 366 -5.89 -0.98 4.59
C TYR A 366 -5.91 -0.09 5.83
N PHE A 367 -5.50 1.19 5.74
CA PHE A 367 -5.51 2.10 6.89
C PHE A 367 -6.88 2.23 7.55
N ASP A 368 -7.96 2.14 6.78
CA ASP A 368 -9.34 2.16 7.27
C ASP A 368 -9.69 0.94 8.13
N LEU A 369 -9.09 -0.23 7.86
CA LEU A 369 -9.31 -1.47 8.60
C LEU A 369 -8.41 -1.59 9.82
N VAL A 370 -7.14 -1.24 9.70
CA VAL A 370 -6.19 -1.37 10.81
C VAL A 370 -6.37 -0.29 11.87
N GLY A 371 -7.12 0.77 11.57
CA GLY A 371 -7.51 1.82 12.52
C GLY A 371 -6.35 2.61 13.09
N ARG A 372 -5.20 2.63 12.41
CA ARG A 372 -3.97 3.31 12.81
C ARG A 372 -3.43 4.13 11.66
N ASP A 373 -2.78 5.21 12.02
CA ASP A 373 -1.90 5.95 11.13
C ASP A 373 -0.44 5.70 11.53
N LEU A 374 0.47 5.99 10.62
CA LEU A 374 1.90 5.82 10.85
C LEU A 374 2.58 7.06 11.46
N ASP A 375 1.80 8.05 11.89
CA ASP A 375 2.29 9.34 12.33
C ASP A 375 3.17 9.24 13.57
N ASP A 376 2.69 8.49 14.58
CA ASP A 376 3.45 8.28 15.81
C ASP A 376 4.66 7.37 15.57
N ALA A 377 4.55 6.40 14.67
CA ALA A 377 5.66 5.54 14.25
C ALA A 377 6.74 6.34 13.52
N LEU A 378 6.37 7.29 12.65
CA LEU A 378 7.30 8.21 11.99
C LEU A 378 8.09 9.02 13.00
N LEU A 379 7.41 9.67 13.97
CA LEU A 379 8.07 10.49 14.98
C LEU A 379 9.00 9.65 15.89
N SER A 380 8.57 8.46 16.26
CA SER A 380 9.37 7.50 17.03
C SER A 380 10.63 7.09 16.27
N GLY A 381 10.50 6.73 15.00
CA GLY A 381 11.61 6.34 14.13
C GLY A 381 12.61 7.50 13.91
N LEU A 382 12.15 8.73 13.68
CA LEU A 382 13.02 9.91 13.60
C LEU A 382 13.78 10.14 14.91
N THR A 383 13.14 9.89 16.05
CA THR A 383 13.76 10.01 17.37
C THR A 383 14.83 8.93 17.58
N GLU A 384 14.57 7.69 17.20
CA GLU A 384 15.52 6.60 17.26
C GLU A 384 16.75 6.86 16.38
N ILE A 385 16.54 7.34 15.15
CA ILE A 385 17.63 7.65 14.20
C ILE A 385 18.60 8.68 14.79
N ARG A 386 18.15 9.63 15.62
CA ARG A 386 19.03 10.57 16.30
C ARG A 386 20.08 9.88 17.19
N GLY A 387 19.74 8.72 17.76
CA GLY A 387 20.62 7.90 18.59
C GLY A 387 21.56 6.98 17.82
N LEU A 388 21.30 6.72 16.53
CA LEU A 388 22.10 5.80 15.73
C LEU A 388 23.44 6.43 15.32
N ALA A 389 24.47 5.60 15.20
CA ALA A 389 25.74 5.99 14.61
C ALA A 389 25.65 6.03 13.08
N HIS A 390 26.52 6.81 12.44
CA HIS A 390 26.67 6.73 10.98
C HIS A 390 27.08 5.33 10.54
N GLY A 391 26.35 4.74 9.62
CA GLY A 391 26.59 3.39 9.10
C GLY A 391 26.02 2.27 9.96
N ASP A 392 25.24 2.57 10.99
CA ASP A 392 24.55 1.57 11.80
C ASP A 392 23.36 0.98 11.05
N ARG A 393 23.66 0.01 10.18
CA ARG A 393 22.67 -0.64 9.33
C ARG A 393 21.70 -1.52 10.13
N ALA A 394 22.19 -2.24 11.12
CA ALA A 394 21.37 -3.09 11.98
C ALA A 394 20.38 -2.24 12.79
N GLY A 395 20.86 -1.15 13.43
CA GLY A 395 19.99 -0.21 14.12
C GLY A 395 18.93 0.39 13.22
N MET A 396 19.29 0.77 11.98
CA MET A 396 18.32 1.31 11.03
C MET A 396 17.30 0.26 10.55
N ALA A 397 17.72 -0.98 10.31
CA ALA A 397 16.80 -2.07 9.96
C ALA A 397 15.79 -2.33 11.08
N HIS A 398 16.23 -2.32 12.34
CA HIS A 398 15.34 -2.43 13.49
C HIS A 398 14.38 -1.24 13.62
N THR A 399 14.85 -0.01 13.36
CA THR A 399 13.99 1.18 13.37
C THR A 399 12.91 1.10 12.28
N LEU A 400 13.27 0.69 11.06
CA LEU A 400 12.29 0.46 9.99
C LEU A 400 11.34 -0.68 10.34
N GLY A 401 11.83 -1.77 10.95
CA GLY A 401 10.98 -2.87 11.40
C GLY A 401 9.92 -2.39 12.40
N ARG A 402 10.31 -1.60 13.40
CA ARG A 402 9.38 -1.01 14.37
C ARG A 402 8.40 -0.03 13.71
N PHE A 403 8.87 0.75 12.75
CA PHE A 403 8.00 1.62 11.96
C PHE A 403 6.94 0.81 11.19
N MET A 404 7.34 -0.30 10.57
CA MET A 404 6.44 -1.20 9.83
C MET A 404 5.53 -2.02 10.74
N HIS A 405 5.88 -2.22 12.02
CA HIS A 405 5.11 -3.00 12.98
C HIS A 405 3.63 -2.57 13.02
N ASP A 406 3.39 -1.26 13.03
CA ASP A 406 2.05 -0.68 13.15
C ASP A 406 1.24 -0.73 11.83
N LEU A 407 1.83 -1.23 10.74
CA LEU A 407 1.12 -1.43 9.47
C LEU A 407 0.10 -2.59 9.54
N TYR A 408 0.31 -3.57 10.43
CA TYR A 408 -0.55 -4.76 10.55
C TYR A 408 -0.74 -5.51 9.24
N ASP A 409 0.35 -5.71 8.52
CA ASP A 409 0.37 -6.35 7.21
C ASP A 409 1.39 -7.50 7.20
N GLY A 410 0.94 -8.72 6.93
CA GLY A 410 1.83 -9.89 6.86
C GLY A 410 2.78 -9.87 5.65
N HIS A 411 2.59 -8.97 4.69
CA HIS A 411 3.53 -8.67 3.62
C HIS A 411 4.45 -7.48 3.95
N GLY A 412 4.37 -6.93 5.16
CA GLY A 412 5.13 -5.77 5.61
C GLY A 412 6.55 -6.11 6.07
N PHE A 413 7.47 -6.40 5.14
CA PHE A 413 8.86 -6.72 5.46
C PHE A 413 9.78 -5.53 5.29
N THR A 414 10.90 -5.58 6.00
CA THR A 414 12.04 -4.66 5.82
C THR A 414 13.26 -5.44 5.38
N MET A 415 14.01 -4.90 4.42
CA MET A 415 15.22 -5.53 3.90
C MET A 415 16.36 -4.53 3.81
N ASP A 416 17.56 -4.99 4.17
CA ASP A 416 18.81 -4.28 3.96
C ASP A 416 19.64 -4.99 2.88
N ASN A 417 19.50 -4.51 1.64
CA ASN A 417 20.16 -5.12 0.48
C ASN A 417 21.69 -4.89 0.42
N ALA A 418 22.21 -4.02 1.29
CA ALA A 418 23.64 -3.77 1.43
C ALA A 418 24.22 -4.37 2.71
N SER A 419 23.43 -5.08 3.51
CA SER A 419 23.91 -5.74 4.72
C SER A 419 24.94 -6.81 4.37
N THR A 420 26.01 -6.83 5.14
CA THR A 420 27.02 -7.91 5.14
C THR A 420 26.96 -8.72 6.44
N ASP A 421 26.02 -8.41 7.30
CA ASP A 421 25.80 -9.08 8.57
C ASP A 421 24.85 -10.27 8.38
N TRP A 422 25.41 -11.37 7.90
CA TRP A 422 24.70 -12.63 7.71
C TRP A 422 24.84 -13.52 8.95
N PRO A 423 23.84 -14.33 9.28
CA PRO A 423 24.02 -15.37 10.29
C PRO A 423 25.10 -16.38 9.87
N ASP A 424 25.75 -16.96 10.85
CA ASP A 424 26.77 -18.02 10.63
C ASP A 424 26.13 -19.29 10.04
N GLY A 425 24.83 -19.45 10.21
CA GLY A 425 24.02 -20.52 9.64
C GLY A 425 22.62 -20.56 10.24
N TRP A 426 21.91 -21.63 10.00
CA TRP A 426 20.54 -21.83 10.47
C TRP A 426 20.40 -23.19 11.16
N MET A 427 19.38 -23.31 11.99
CA MET A 427 19.04 -24.58 12.62
C MET A 427 18.01 -25.35 11.79
N ALA A 428 18.17 -26.66 11.76
CA ALA A 428 17.20 -27.57 11.20
C ALA A 428 16.14 -27.95 12.28
N VAL A 429 15.34 -26.96 12.66
CA VAL A 429 14.23 -27.11 13.63
C VAL A 429 13.00 -26.41 13.08
N GLN A 430 11.84 -27.01 13.31
CA GLN A 430 10.54 -26.37 13.14
C GLN A 430 9.98 -26.04 14.52
N ILE A 431 9.60 -24.81 14.71
CA ILE A 431 9.04 -24.31 15.98
C ILE A 431 7.59 -23.88 15.73
N GLN A 432 6.72 -24.26 16.67
CA GLN A 432 5.30 -23.89 16.66
C GLN A 432 4.93 -23.19 17.96
N GLN A 433 3.99 -22.23 17.88
CA GLN A 433 3.41 -21.61 19.05
C GLN A 433 2.44 -22.60 19.72
N VAL A 434 2.66 -22.86 21.01
CA VAL A 434 1.75 -23.64 21.84
C VAL A 434 1.53 -22.87 23.13
N GLU A 435 0.28 -22.47 23.37
CA GLU A 435 -0.09 -21.65 24.54
C GLU A 435 0.80 -20.41 24.75
N GLY A 436 1.19 -19.74 23.65
CA GLY A 436 2.05 -18.57 23.66
C GLY A 436 3.56 -18.86 23.73
N MET A 437 3.95 -20.13 23.87
CA MET A 437 5.37 -20.54 24.01
C MET A 437 5.91 -21.17 22.72
N PRO A 438 7.21 -20.96 22.39
CA PRO A 438 7.87 -21.63 21.28
C PRO A 438 8.21 -23.08 21.65
N VAL A 439 7.56 -24.02 20.98
CA VAL A 439 7.77 -25.46 21.16
C VAL A 439 8.35 -26.06 19.88
N VAL A 440 9.37 -26.85 20.02
CA VAL A 440 10.01 -27.56 18.91
C VAL A 440 9.08 -28.68 18.43
N ARG A 441 8.50 -28.52 17.23
CA ARG A 441 7.65 -29.53 16.60
C ARG A 441 8.49 -30.62 15.93
N TYR A 442 9.56 -30.20 15.24
CA TYR A 442 10.45 -31.10 14.52
C TYR A 442 11.91 -30.66 14.67
N SER A 443 12.84 -31.59 14.74
CA SER A 443 14.27 -31.28 14.87
C SER A 443 15.15 -32.34 14.22
N ARG A 444 16.15 -31.88 13.49
CA ARG A 444 17.31 -32.66 13.06
C ARG A 444 18.57 -32.32 13.88
N SER A 445 18.46 -31.43 14.85
CA SER A 445 19.56 -31.10 15.75
C SER A 445 19.80 -32.25 16.76
N PRO A 446 21.04 -32.65 17.01
CA PRO A 446 21.34 -33.71 17.98
C PRO A 446 21.14 -33.28 19.44
N ARG A 447 20.90 -32.00 19.73
CA ARG A 447 20.80 -31.43 21.08
C ARG A 447 19.43 -30.87 21.42
N ILE A 448 18.56 -30.72 20.43
CA ILE A 448 17.22 -30.14 20.53
C ILE A 448 16.24 -31.21 20.08
N ASN A 449 15.28 -31.54 20.92
CA ASN A 449 14.33 -32.60 20.63
C ASN A 449 12.95 -32.03 20.31
N ALA A 450 12.16 -32.74 19.52
CA ALA A 450 10.74 -32.45 19.41
C ALA A 450 10.08 -32.53 20.80
N GLY A 451 9.18 -31.60 21.09
CA GLY A 451 8.56 -31.42 22.40
C GLY A 451 9.31 -30.51 23.37
N ASP A 452 10.54 -30.11 23.06
CA ASP A 452 11.23 -29.12 23.88
C ASP A 452 10.56 -27.75 23.76
N THR A 453 10.26 -27.14 24.89
CA THR A 453 9.84 -25.75 25.00
C THR A 453 11.06 -24.89 25.22
N ILE A 454 11.25 -23.84 24.40
CA ILE A 454 12.33 -22.87 24.59
C ILE A 454 11.89 -21.88 25.66
N ILE A 455 12.65 -21.73 26.75
CA ILE A 455 12.28 -20.87 27.89
C ILE A 455 13.23 -19.70 28.11
N ALA A 456 14.43 -19.72 27.51
CA ALA A 456 15.34 -18.57 27.50
C ALA A 456 16.36 -18.70 26.36
N VAL A 457 16.84 -17.56 25.86
CA VAL A 457 17.92 -17.39 24.89
C VAL A 457 19.00 -16.51 25.50
N ASP A 458 20.24 -17.00 25.59
CA ASP A 458 21.39 -16.32 26.20
C ASP A 458 21.09 -15.76 27.62
N GLY A 459 20.20 -16.44 28.36
CA GLY A 459 19.76 -16.06 29.70
C GLY A 459 18.63 -15.04 29.72
N THR A 460 18.21 -14.49 28.59
CA THR A 460 17.00 -13.67 28.49
C THR A 460 15.76 -14.56 28.47
N PRO A 461 14.77 -14.37 29.34
CA PRO A 461 13.51 -15.10 29.29
C PRO A 461 12.87 -15.02 27.89
N ILE A 462 12.27 -16.12 27.46
CA ILE A 462 11.77 -16.22 26.07
C ILE A 462 10.65 -15.20 25.78
N GLU A 463 9.81 -14.89 26.76
CA GLU A 463 8.76 -13.89 26.63
C GLU A 463 9.35 -12.49 26.36
N GLU A 464 10.39 -12.08 27.10
CA GLU A 464 11.10 -10.81 26.89
C GLU A 464 11.80 -10.79 25.53
N TRP A 465 12.38 -11.91 25.11
CA TRP A 465 13.01 -12.05 23.80
C TRP A 465 11.99 -11.88 22.66
N TYR A 466 10.80 -12.53 22.77
CA TYR A 466 9.74 -12.42 21.76
C TYR A 466 9.10 -11.04 21.73
N ASP A 467 8.90 -10.39 22.88
CA ASP A 467 8.37 -9.03 22.97
C ASP A 467 9.26 -8.09 22.14
N GLU A 468 10.60 -8.18 22.31
CA GLU A 468 11.55 -7.38 21.55
C GLU A 468 11.56 -7.78 20.05
N ALA A 469 11.62 -9.06 19.73
CA ALA A 469 11.64 -9.53 18.34
C ALA A 469 10.35 -9.16 17.60
N MET A 470 9.19 -9.46 18.17
CA MET A 470 7.88 -9.17 17.54
C MET A 470 7.64 -7.69 17.33
N SER A 471 8.24 -6.80 18.15
CA SER A 471 8.14 -5.35 17.96
C SER A 471 8.68 -4.85 16.62
N ARG A 472 9.46 -5.66 15.90
CA ARG A 472 10.09 -5.34 14.62
C ARG A 472 9.40 -5.95 13.41
N TYR A 473 8.32 -6.71 13.60
CA TYR A 473 7.61 -7.38 12.52
C TYR A 473 6.19 -6.85 12.35
N SER A 474 5.85 -6.51 11.13
CA SER A 474 4.48 -6.29 10.71
C SER A 474 3.79 -7.63 10.47
N ALA A 475 2.56 -7.79 10.92
CA ALA A 475 1.72 -8.94 10.61
C ALA A 475 0.27 -8.63 10.90
N SER A 476 -0.65 -9.24 10.15
CA SER A 476 -2.10 -9.05 10.31
C SER A 476 -2.69 -9.91 11.43
N SER A 477 -1.91 -10.88 11.94
CA SER A 477 -2.29 -11.70 13.12
C SER A 477 -1.11 -11.87 14.07
N ASP A 478 -1.39 -12.02 15.36
CA ASP A 478 -0.35 -12.24 16.37
C ASP A 478 0.34 -13.60 16.18
N GLY A 479 -0.40 -14.61 15.71
CA GLY A 479 0.16 -15.92 15.39
C GLY A 479 1.21 -15.84 14.28
N TYR A 480 0.95 -15.08 13.21
CA TYR A 480 1.93 -14.90 12.14
C TYR A 480 3.10 -14.02 12.57
N ARG A 481 2.86 -12.99 13.40
CA ARG A 481 3.95 -12.19 13.99
C ARG A 481 4.90 -13.03 14.83
N PHE A 482 4.35 -13.95 15.60
CA PHE A 482 5.14 -14.93 16.34
C PHE A 482 5.99 -15.81 15.40
N VAL A 483 5.41 -16.26 14.29
CA VAL A 483 6.13 -17.03 13.25
C VAL A 483 7.33 -16.25 12.71
N LEU A 484 7.15 -14.98 12.35
CA LEU A 484 8.21 -14.13 11.80
C LEU A 484 9.35 -13.92 12.82
N ALA A 485 9.02 -13.70 14.08
CA ALA A 485 10.01 -13.63 15.16
C ALA A 485 10.73 -14.99 15.37
N THR A 486 10.00 -16.10 15.21
CA THR A 486 10.58 -17.45 15.30
C THR A 486 11.60 -17.75 14.21
N ASP A 487 11.41 -17.22 13.02
CA ASP A 487 12.39 -17.38 11.94
C ASP A 487 13.73 -16.72 12.30
N GLU A 488 13.72 -15.55 12.96
CA GLU A 488 14.93 -14.92 13.52
C GLU A 488 15.58 -15.81 14.61
N LEU A 489 14.76 -16.45 15.44
CA LEU A 489 15.26 -17.35 16.51
C LEU A 489 16.02 -18.54 15.93
N THR A 490 15.69 -19.01 14.72
CA THR A 490 16.39 -20.14 14.07
C THR A 490 17.73 -19.74 13.44
N GLU A 491 18.05 -18.46 13.34
CA GLU A 491 19.36 -17.98 12.88
C GLU A 491 20.42 -18.21 13.95
N VAL A 492 21.57 -18.72 13.52
CA VAL A 492 22.71 -18.92 14.42
C VAL A 492 23.72 -17.78 14.21
N ARG A 493 23.94 -17.00 15.26
CA ARG A 493 24.94 -15.94 15.31
C ARG A 493 25.87 -16.18 16.50
N GLY A 494 27.13 -16.48 16.24
CA GLY A 494 28.09 -16.86 17.30
C GLY A 494 27.79 -18.23 17.89
N SER A 495 27.52 -18.29 19.18
CA SER A 495 27.25 -19.55 19.90
C SER A 495 26.12 -19.33 20.91
N PRO A 496 24.89 -19.06 20.46
CA PRO A 496 23.79 -18.77 21.35
C PRO A 496 23.47 -19.97 22.22
N GLN A 497 22.97 -19.70 23.43
CA GLN A 497 22.57 -20.72 24.39
C GLN A 497 21.06 -20.70 24.58
N TRP A 498 20.42 -21.85 24.34
CA TRP A 498 19.01 -22.01 24.64
C TRP A 498 18.81 -22.77 25.93
N THR A 499 17.96 -22.30 26.78
CA THR A 499 17.42 -23.08 27.90
C THR A 499 16.13 -23.72 27.46
N LEU A 500 16.09 -25.04 27.48
CA LEU A 500 15.02 -25.88 27.00
C LEU A 500 14.35 -26.59 28.18
N ARG A 501 13.02 -26.74 28.13
CA ARG A 501 12.25 -27.55 29.07
C ARG A 501 11.59 -28.69 28.29
N ASP A 502 11.88 -29.92 28.64
CA ASP A 502 11.19 -31.08 28.06
C ASP A 502 9.77 -31.29 28.60
N PRO A 503 8.92 -32.14 27.96
CA PRO A 503 7.55 -32.39 28.43
C PRO A 503 7.43 -32.94 29.83
N THR A 504 8.53 -33.47 30.40
CA THR A 504 8.56 -33.94 31.79
C THR A 504 8.87 -32.83 32.81
N GLY A 505 9.17 -31.62 32.32
CA GLY A 505 9.53 -30.44 33.11
C GLY A 505 11.02 -30.32 33.44
N HIS A 506 11.88 -31.20 32.90
CA HIS A 506 13.33 -31.12 33.11
C HIS A 506 13.93 -30.04 32.26
N GLU A 507 14.71 -29.14 32.86
CA GLU A 507 15.38 -28.03 32.19
C GLU A 507 16.84 -28.36 31.89
N ARG A 508 17.32 -27.92 30.70
CA ARG A 508 18.72 -28.02 30.30
C ARG A 508 19.10 -26.84 29.41
N THR A 509 20.37 -26.43 29.50
CA THR A 509 20.91 -25.41 28.59
C THR A 509 21.79 -26.08 27.54
N VAL A 510 21.59 -25.70 26.28
CA VAL A 510 22.37 -26.23 25.15
C VAL A 510 22.99 -25.08 24.39
N THR A 511 24.24 -25.27 23.92
CA THR A 511 24.82 -24.38 22.93
C THR A 511 24.25 -24.76 21.56
N VAL A 512 23.68 -23.78 20.89
CA VAL A 512 23.11 -23.95 19.55
C VAL A 512 24.23 -23.87 18.51
N GLU A 513 24.20 -24.78 17.56
CA GLU A 513 25.11 -24.85 16.43
C GLU A 513 24.32 -24.89 15.14
N SER A 514 24.87 -24.29 14.07
CA SER A 514 24.24 -24.36 12.74
C SER A 514 24.19 -25.79 12.22
N SER A 515 23.07 -26.15 11.62
CA SER A 515 22.85 -27.45 11.00
C SER A 515 23.48 -27.53 9.60
N ALA A 516 23.69 -28.73 9.08
CA ALA A 516 24.03 -28.89 7.68
C ALA A 516 22.93 -28.33 6.77
N TRP A 517 23.32 -27.71 5.66
CA TRP A 517 22.35 -27.06 4.77
C TRP A 517 21.24 -28.00 4.28
N GLY A 518 21.58 -29.24 3.90
CA GLY A 518 20.57 -30.23 3.49
C GLY A 518 19.57 -30.56 4.59
N ASP A 519 19.97 -30.59 5.87
CA ASP A 519 19.06 -30.82 6.97
C ASP A 519 18.09 -29.62 7.15
N VAL A 520 18.59 -28.41 6.91
CA VAL A 520 17.77 -27.19 6.95
C VAL A 520 16.76 -27.17 5.79
N GLU A 521 17.19 -27.54 4.56
CA GLU A 521 16.31 -27.62 3.39
C GLU A 521 15.21 -28.67 3.54
N ASP A 522 15.52 -29.80 4.17
CA ASP A 522 14.57 -30.89 4.42
C ASP A 522 13.66 -30.64 5.65
N THR A 523 13.85 -29.55 6.40
CA THR A 523 13.00 -29.21 7.56
C THR A 523 11.79 -28.46 7.04
N PRO A 524 10.55 -28.93 7.30
CA PRO A 524 9.33 -28.22 6.89
C PRO A 524 9.24 -26.89 7.62
N TRP A 525 8.73 -25.88 6.92
CA TRP A 525 8.53 -24.59 7.53
C TRP A 525 7.29 -24.58 8.43
N GLY A 526 6.12 -25.03 7.93
CA GLY A 526 4.84 -25.01 8.65
C GLY A 526 4.11 -26.35 8.74
N GLY A 527 4.22 -27.19 7.73
CA GLY A 527 3.48 -28.42 7.60
C GLY A 527 4.21 -29.65 8.17
N THR A 528 4.23 -30.70 7.37
CA THR A 528 4.78 -32.01 7.73
C THR A 528 5.83 -32.48 6.71
N THR A 529 6.65 -33.46 7.11
CA THR A 529 7.52 -34.21 6.19
C THR A 529 6.78 -35.35 5.49
N ARG A 530 5.51 -35.60 5.79
CA ARG A 530 4.72 -36.67 5.15
C ARG A 530 4.54 -36.35 3.66
N PRO A 531 4.86 -37.30 2.78
CA PRO A 531 4.60 -37.13 1.35
C PRO A 531 3.10 -37.27 1.04
N THR A 532 2.67 -36.74 -0.07
CA THR A 532 1.35 -37.01 -0.67
C THR A 532 1.13 -38.50 -0.86
N GLY A 533 -0.07 -39.02 -0.58
CA GLY A 533 -0.42 -40.41 -0.78
C GLY A 533 -1.51 -40.93 0.20
N TRP A 534 -1.78 -42.23 0.11
CA TRP A 534 -2.75 -42.90 0.96
C TRP A 534 -2.26 -43.05 2.40
N LEU A 535 -3.19 -43.00 3.37
CA LEU A 535 -2.86 -43.07 4.79
C LEU A 535 -2.99 -44.51 5.38
N ASP A 536 -2.58 -45.52 4.60
CA ASP A 536 -2.58 -46.95 5.05
C ASP A 536 -1.83 -47.17 6.36
N ASP A 537 -0.72 -46.47 6.54
CA ASP A 537 0.15 -46.57 7.71
C ASP A 537 -0.50 -45.99 8.98
N LEU A 538 -1.51 -45.14 8.82
CA LEU A 538 -2.33 -44.56 9.91
C LEU A 538 -3.67 -45.28 10.09
N GLY A 539 -3.91 -46.38 9.35
CA GLY A 539 -5.13 -47.15 9.44
C GLY A 539 -6.33 -46.57 8.69
N ALA A 540 -6.08 -45.62 7.79
CA ALA A 540 -7.08 -44.97 6.95
C ALA A 540 -6.72 -45.18 5.44
N PRO A 541 -6.82 -46.43 4.92
CA PRO A 541 -6.31 -46.80 3.62
C PRO A 541 -7.10 -46.19 2.44
N ASP A 542 -8.26 -45.63 2.69
CA ASP A 542 -9.14 -44.98 1.72
C ASP A 542 -9.22 -43.46 1.92
N VAL A 543 -8.34 -42.90 2.76
CA VAL A 543 -8.14 -41.42 2.88
C VAL A 543 -6.91 -41.02 2.09
N TYR A 544 -7.08 -40.04 1.22
CA TYR A 544 -6.00 -39.51 0.40
C TYR A 544 -5.47 -38.20 1.00
N PHE A 545 -4.17 -38.15 1.27
CA PHE A 545 -3.48 -36.98 1.84
C PHE A 545 -2.69 -36.25 0.77
N VAL A 546 -2.89 -34.94 0.66
CA VAL A 546 -2.13 -34.05 -0.25
C VAL A 546 -1.29 -33.09 0.55
N ASN A 547 0.04 -33.20 0.44
CA ASN A 547 0.97 -32.21 0.97
C ASN A 547 1.08 -31.07 -0.06
N MET A 548 0.37 -29.97 0.16
CA MET A 548 0.30 -28.86 -0.79
C MET A 548 1.60 -28.03 -0.86
N ALA A 549 2.49 -28.14 0.14
CA ALA A 549 3.85 -27.62 0.10
C ALA A 549 4.84 -28.49 -0.67
N GLY A 550 4.40 -29.68 -1.11
CA GLY A 550 5.18 -30.54 -1.99
C GLY A 550 5.45 -29.83 -3.32
N ASN A 551 6.67 -30.02 -3.87
CA ASN A 551 7.03 -29.43 -5.17
C ASN A 551 6.32 -30.21 -6.28
N ILE A 552 5.10 -29.77 -6.64
CA ILE A 552 4.20 -30.41 -7.59
C ILE A 552 4.18 -29.59 -8.89
N THR A 553 4.53 -30.21 -10.00
CA THR A 553 4.42 -29.59 -11.33
C THR A 553 2.96 -29.54 -11.81
N PRO A 554 2.59 -28.69 -12.80
CA PRO A 554 1.23 -28.68 -13.37
C PRO A 554 0.72 -30.05 -13.81
N ASP A 555 1.56 -30.86 -14.43
CA ASP A 555 1.21 -32.23 -14.86
C ASP A 555 0.95 -33.17 -13.66
N GLU A 556 1.68 -32.95 -12.56
CA GLU A 556 1.49 -33.68 -11.29
C GLU A 556 0.23 -33.20 -10.57
N THR A 557 -0.14 -31.91 -10.69
CA THR A 557 -1.39 -31.39 -10.14
C THR A 557 -2.60 -32.10 -10.77
N GLU A 558 -2.62 -32.30 -12.10
CA GLU A 558 -3.66 -33.11 -12.76
C GLU A 558 -3.72 -34.54 -12.23
N ALA A 559 -2.55 -35.15 -11.98
CA ALA A 559 -2.50 -36.51 -11.43
C ALA A 559 -3.02 -36.58 -9.99
N GLU A 560 -2.69 -35.56 -9.15
CA GLU A 560 -3.17 -35.49 -7.78
C GLU A 560 -4.70 -35.24 -7.71
N VAL A 561 -5.23 -34.40 -8.60
CA VAL A 561 -6.67 -34.22 -8.76
C VAL A 561 -7.34 -35.55 -9.14
N ALA A 562 -6.78 -36.26 -10.13
CA ALA A 562 -7.34 -37.56 -10.56
C ALA A 562 -7.30 -38.63 -9.46
N LEU A 563 -6.31 -38.59 -8.57
CA LEU A 563 -6.24 -39.51 -7.42
C LEU A 563 -7.25 -39.14 -6.34
N ALA A 564 -7.41 -37.84 -6.04
CA ALA A 564 -8.42 -37.35 -5.11
C ALA A 564 -9.87 -37.65 -5.59
N GLU A 565 -10.07 -37.68 -6.92
CA GLU A 565 -11.35 -38.03 -7.57
C GLU A 565 -11.57 -39.55 -7.74
N SER A 566 -10.67 -40.41 -7.26
CA SER A 566 -10.78 -41.85 -7.54
C SER A 566 -11.97 -42.47 -6.80
N GLU A 567 -12.62 -43.50 -7.41
CA GLU A 567 -13.75 -44.24 -6.82
C GLU A 567 -13.37 -44.95 -5.48
N ASP A 568 -12.07 -45.04 -5.18
CA ASP A 568 -11.56 -45.68 -3.98
C ASP A 568 -11.34 -44.69 -2.82
N THR A 569 -11.51 -43.37 -3.03
CA THR A 569 -11.32 -42.32 -2.03
C THR A 569 -12.58 -42.16 -1.16
N SER A 570 -12.46 -42.22 0.14
CA SER A 570 -13.55 -41.94 1.08
C SER A 570 -13.47 -40.52 1.68
N ALA A 571 -12.31 -39.92 1.67
CA ALA A 571 -12.05 -38.54 2.12
C ALA A 571 -10.69 -38.04 1.61
N VAL A 572 -10.55 -36.72 1.55
CA VAL A 572 -9.30 -36.06 1.18
C VAL A 572 -8.85 -35.15 2.32
N ILE A 573 -7.54 -35.19 2.63
CA ILE A 573 -6.92 -34.24 3.56
C ILE A 573 -5.92 -33.39 2.80
N LEU A 574 -6.12 -32.07 2.83
CA LEU A 574 -5.27 -31.05 2.18
C LEU A 574 -4.41 -30.38 3.26
N ASP A 575 -3.10 -30.64 3.24
CA ASP A 575 -2.18 -29.99 4.19
C ASP A 575 -1.68 -28.65 3.65
N MET A 576 -2.36 -27.57 4.05
CA MET A 576 -2.05 -26.18 3.72
C MET A 576 -1.36 -25.45 4.90
N ARG A 577 -0.77 -26.17 5.85
CA ARG A 577 -0.04 -25.58 6.98
C ARG A 577 1.28 -24.94 6.60
N ASP A 578 1.70 -25.10 5.36
CA ASP A 578 2.88 -24.47 4.74
C ASP A 578 2.48 -23.78 3.44
N TYR A 579 3.42 -23.10 2.78
CA TYR A 579 3.14 -22.41 1.53
C TYR A 579 2.98 -23.36 0.34
N PRO A 580 1.90 -23.25 -0.47
CA PRO A 580 1.66 -24.17 -1.59
C PRO A 580 2.61 -23.95 -2.76
N TYR A 581 3.00 -25.04 -3.43
CA TYR A 581 3.82 -25.06 -4.65
C TYR A 581 3.11 -25.67 -5.85
N LEU A 582 1.77 -25.72 -5.83
CA LEU A 582 0.92 -26.19 -6.92
C LEU A 582 0.10 -25.05 -7.51
N ASP A 583 -0.57 -25.30 -8.64
CA ASP A 583 -1.55 -24.36 -9.20
C ASP A 583 -2.83 -24.39 -8.35
N ILE A 584 -2.96 -23.40 -7.45
CA ILE A 584 -4.07 -23.30 -6.50
C ILE A 584 -5.43 -23.11 -7.18
N TYR A 585 -5.48 -22.49 -8.36
CA TYR A 585 -6.73 -22.24 -9.07
C TYR A 585 -7.21 -23.50 -9.77
N GLU A 586 -6.31 -24.18 -10.49
CA GLU A 586 -6.65 -25.43 -11.13
C GLU A 586 -7.05 -26.49 -10.10
N PHE A 587 -6.36 -26.51 -8.94
CA PHE A 587 -6.66 -27.43 -7.86
C PHE A 587 -8.02 -27.09 -7.19
N ALA A 588 -8.36 -25.82 -7.00
CA ALA A 588 -9.65 -25.40 -6.42
C ALA A 588 -10.85 -25.83 -7.27
N ARG A 589 -10.69 -25.95 -8.60
CA ARG A 589 -11.74 -26.41 -9.51
C ARG A 589 -12.19 -27.84 -9.24
N ALA A 590 -11.30 -28.67 -8.69
CA ALA A 590 -11.62 -30.05 -8.32
C ALA A 590 -12.51 -30.17 -7.09
N PHE A 591 -12.68 -29.13 -6.31
CA PHE A 591 -13.48 -29.14 -5.09
C PHE A 591 -14.78 -28.33 -5.21
N ASN A 592 -14.89 -27.44 -6.18
CA ASN A 592 -16.06 -26.58 -6.38
C ASN A 592 -17.06 -27.22 -7.34
N PRO A 593 -18.28 -27.61 -6.88
CA PRO A 593 -19.27 -28.27 -7.72
C PRO A 593 -20.00 -27.32 -8.68
N GLU A 594 -19.89 -26.02 -8.45
CA GLU A 594 -20.56 -24.97 -9.24
C GLU A 594 -19.53 -23.94 -9.69
N HIS A 595 -19.95 -23.06 -10.62
CA HIS A 595 -19.19 -21.89 -11.00
C HIS A 595 -18.86 -21.02 -9.76
N PHE A 596 -17.61 -20.68 -9.54
CA PHE A 596 -17.15 -19.98 -8.34
C PHE A 596 -16.20 -18.81 -8.67
N SER A 597 -16.01 -17.94 -7.73
CA SER A 597 -15.05 -16.83 -7.82
C SER A 597 -13.85 -17.11 -6.94
N ALA A 598 -12.67 -16.74 -7.41
CA ALA A 598 -11.52 -16.46 -6.54
C ALA A 598 -11.86 -15.27 -5.61
N PRO A 599 -11.01 -14.97 -4.60
CA PRO A 599 -11.09 -13.71 -3.87
C PRO A 599 -11.22 -12.51 -4.81
N LEU A 600 -11.94 -11.48 -4.39
CA LEU A 600 -12.11 -10.29 -5.20
C LEU A 600 -10.87 -9.39 -5.11
N PHE A 601 -10.35 -8.99 -6.26
CA PHE A 601 -9.15 -8.16 -6.38
C PHE A 601 -9.55 -6.69 -6.49
N GLY A 602 -9.24 -5.92 -5.46
CA GLY A 602 -9.49 -4.48 -5.42
C GLY A 602 -8.26 -3.69 -5.86
N HIS A 603 -8.33 -3.10 -7.05
CA HIS A 603 -7.27 -2.28 -7.62
C HIS A 603 -7.48 -0.82 -7.25
N PRO A 604 -6.66 -0.23 -6.37
CA PRO A 604 -6.82 1.16 -5.97
C PRO A 604 -6.40 2.11 -7.10
N THR A 605 -7.19 3.16 -7.29
CA THR A 605 -6.87 4.32 -8.12
C THR A 605 -6.74 5.54 -7.23
N TRP A 606 -5.52 6.06 -7.08
CA TRP A 606 -5.23 7.15 -6.16
C TRP A 606 -5.45 8.52 -6.77
N THR A 607 -6.18 9.35 -6.04
CA THR A 607 -6.38 10.77 -6.30
C THR A 607 -5.51 11.65 -5.41
N GLY A 608 -4.99 11.09 -4.33
CA GLY A 608 -4.09 11.74 -3.38
C GLY A 608 -3.55 10.74 -2.35
N PRO A 609 -2.76 11.21 -1.36
CA PRO A 609 -2.36 10.39 -0.22
C PRO A 609 -3.58 9.89 0.54
N MET A 610 -3.67 8.59 0.82
CA MET A 610 -4.79 7.91 1.48
C MET A 610 -6.17 8.15 0.82
N ASP A 611 -6.20 8.74 -0.36
CA ASP A 611 -7.41 9.04 -1.11
C ASP A 611 -7.44 8.21 -2.39
N PHE A 612 -8.30 7.19 -2.42
CA PHE A 612 -8.37 6.26 -3.53
C PHE A 612 -9.78 5.66 -3.69
N GLU A 613 -10.06 5.25 -4.91
CA GLU A 613 -11.22 4.44 -5.26
C GLU A 613 -10.75 3.02 -5.58
N ILE A 614 -11.57 2.02 -5.27
CA ILE A 614 -11.27 0.61 -5.52
C ILE A 614 -12.07 0.11 -6.73
N ASP A 615 -11.36 -0.33 -7.77
CA ASP A 615 -11.94 -1.11 -8.86
C ASP A 615 -11.88 -2.59 -8.49
N ILE A 616 -13.02 -3.26 -8.46
CA ILE A 616 -13.09 -4.70 -8.14
C ILE A 616 -12.98 -5.52 -9.42
N GLU A 617 -12.01 -6.44 -9.46
CA GLU A 617 -11.90 -7.48 -10.47
C GLU A 617 -12.21 -8.84 -9.85
N ALA A 618 -13.13 -9.60 -10.47
CA ALA A 618 -13.50 -10.93 -10.04
C ALA A 618 -13.00 -11.95 -11.07
N TRP A 619 -12.20 -12.91 -10.65
CA TRP A 619 -11.82 -14.05 -11.48
C TRP A 619 -12.73 -15.22 -11.16
N THR A 620 -13.37 -15.73 -12.19
CA THR A 620 -14.34 -16.81 -12.04
C THR A 620 -13.90 -18.06 -12.79
N PHE A 621 -14.21 -19.21 -12.23
CA PHE A 621 -13.80 -20.51 -12.73
C PHE A 621 -14.97 -21.46 -12.82
N ASP A 622 -14.96 -22.29 -13.86
CA ASP A 622 -15.85 -23.44 -13.96
C ASP A 622 -15.28 -24.63 -13.20
N PRO A 623 -16.11 -25.50 -12.66
CA PRO A 623 -15.68 -26.76 -12.06
C PRO A 623 -14.77 -27.57 -12.98
N ALA A 624 -13.94 -28.43 -12.40
CA ALA A 624 -13.25 -29.47 -13.16
C ALA A 624 -14.27 -30.45 -13.78
N SER A 625 -13.82 -31.33 -14.68
CA SER A 625 -14.68 -32.32 -15.32
C SER A 625 -15.24 -33.34 -14.32
N HIS A 626 -14.53 -33.53 -13.23
CA HIS A 626 -14.94 -34.29 -12.04
C HIS A 626 -14.69 -33.43 -10.81
N VAL A 627 -15.55 -33.55 -9.82
CA VAL A 627 -15.47 -32.79 -8.57
C VAL A 627 -15.49 -33.78 -7.42
N VAL A 628 -14.68 -33.53 -6.40
CA VAL A 628 -14.60 -34.32 -5.17
C VAL A 628 -15.87 -34.07 -4.33
N ASP A 629 -16.75 -35.04 -4.24
CA ASP A 629 -17.99 -34.99 -3.43
C ASP A 629 -17.77 -35.52 -1.99
N GLU A 630 -16.66 -36.21 -1.74
CA GLU A 630 -16.28 -36.78 -0.47
C GLU A 630 -15.92 -35.70 0.55
N PRO A 631 -15.94 -36.01 1.86
CA PRO A 631 -15.43 -35.10 2.88
C PRO A 631 -14.00 -34.64 2.64
N VAL A 632 -13.77 -33.35 2.74
CA VAL A 632 -12.46 -32.72 2.61
C VAL A 632 -12.07 -32.07 3.92
N ILE A 633 -10.87 -32.37 4.41
CA ILE A 633 -10.28 -31.67 5.55
C ILE A 633 -9.17 -30.74 5.03
N LEU A 634 -9.26 -29.46 5.35
CA LEU A 634 -8.22 -28.47 5.07
C LEU A 634 -7.46 -28.17 6.36
N LEU A 635 -6.18 -28.57 6.40
CA LEU A 635 -5.30 -28.25 7.54
C LEU A 635 -4.65 -26.89 7.32
N VAL A 636 -4.77 -26.01 8.31
CA VAL A 636 -4.21 -24.64 8.28
C VAL A 636 -3.38 -24.36 9.54
N SER A 637 -2.46 -23.40 9.45
CA SER A 637 -1.63 -22.96 10.57
C SER A 637 -1.36 -21.45 10.50
N HIS A 638 -0.70 -20.89 11.51
CA HIS A 638 -0.23 -19.50 11.47
C HIS A 638 0.74 -19.20 10.30
N LYS A 639 1.26 -20.22 9.62
CA LYS A 639 2.14 -20.12 8.44
C LYS A 639 1.39 -20.21 7.11
N SER A 640 0.09 -20.48 7.14
CA SER A 640 -0.77 -20.38 5.97
C SER A 640 -0.96 -18.90 5.62
N VAL A 641 -0.28 -18.42 4.58
CA VAL A 641 -0.24 -17.00 4.20
C VAL A 641 -0.43 -16.85 2.69
N SER A 642 -1.02 -15.73 2.25
CA SER A 642 -1.07 -15.32 0.84
C SER A 642 -1.73 -16.38 -0.06
N ALA A 643 -1.00 -17.07 -0.96
CA ALA A 643 -1.54 -18.10 -1.84
C ALA A 643 -2.24 -19.26 -1.09
N ALA A 644 -1.76 -19.62 0.11
CA ALA A 644 -2.43 -20.60 0.96
C ALA A 644 -3.82 -20.11 1.38
N GLU A 645 -3.92 -18.85 1.76
CA GLU A 645 -5.20 -18.23 2.11
C GLU A 645 -6.09 -18.02 0.89
N CYS A 646 -5.50 -17.69 -0.27
CA CYS A 646 -6.23 -17.58 -1.53
C CYS A 646 -6.94 -18.89 -1.89
N PHE A 647 -6.26 -20.03 -1.77
CA PHE A 647 -6.87 -21.34 -1.97
C PHE A 647 -7.98 -21.60 -0.94
N ALA A 648 -7.69 -21.37 0.35
CA ALA A 648 -8.66 -21.58 1.42
C ALA A 648 -9.95 -20.78 1.19
N GLN A 649 -9.84 -19.49 0.78
CA GLN A 649 -11.00 -18.65 0.46
C GLN A 649 -11.88 -19.20 -0.68
N MET A 650 -11.33 -20.00 -1.59
CA MET A 650 -12.08 -20.63 -2.67
C MET A 650 -12.81 -21.90 -2.24
N VAL A 651 -12.40 -22.55 -1.13
CA VAL A 651 -12.95 -23.86 -0.76
C VAL A 651 -13.55 -23.92 0.65
N MET A 652 -13.15 -23.07 1.60
CA MET A 652 -13.58 -23.14 2.99
C MET A 652 -15.09 -22.97 3.24
N GLY A 653 -15.81 -22.42 2.26
CA GLY A 653 -17.28 -22.25 2.33
C GLY A 653 -18.09 -23.42 1.79
N LEU A 654 -17.46 -24.50 1.30
CA LEU A 654 -18.13 -25.65 0.74
C LEU A 654 -18.65 -26.58 1.84
N ASP A 655 -19.84 -27.16 1.62
CA ASP A 655 -20.53 -27.99 2.61
C ASP A 655 -19.77 -29.27 3.02
N ASN A 656 -18.89 -29.78 2.14
CA ASN A 656 -18.07 -30.96 2.38
C ASN A 656 -16.66 -30.65 2.91
N VAL A 657 -16.31 -29.38 3.08
CA VAL A 657 -14.99 -28.94 3.59
C VAL A 657 -15.07 -28.62 5.08
N THR A 658 -14.12 -29.13 5.86
CA THR A 658 -13.91 -28.79 7.28
C THR A 658 -12.48 -28.27 7.44
N VAL A 659 -12.33 -27.08 8.00
CA VAL A 659 -11.04 -26.45 8.27
C VAL A 659 -10.57 -26.81 9.68
N ILE A 660 -9.36 -27.36 9.81
CA ILE A 660 -8.78 -27.81 11.08
C ILE A 660 -7.39 -27.19 11.28
N GLY A 661 -7.07 -26.76 12.49
CA GLY A 661 -5.73 -26.28 12.85
C GLY A 661 -5.73 -25.00 13.64
N GLN A 662 -4.93 -24.02 13.22
CA GLN A 662 -4.82 -22.70 13.84
C GLN A 662 -5.14 -21.61 12.80
N GLN A 663 -5.61 -20.44 13.27
CA GLN A 663 -5.87 -19.29 12.40
C GLN A 663 -4.67 -18.98 11.49
N SER A 664 -4.93 -18.64 10.24
CA SER A 664 -3.91 -18.29 9.25
C SER A 664 -3.22 -16.95 9.55
N ALA A 665 -2.32 -16.54 8.66
CA ALA A 665 -1.60 -15.26 8.75
C ALA A 665 -2.49 -14.02 8.65
N SER A 666 -3.70 -14.16 8.11
CA SER A 666 -4.69 -13.10 7.91
C SER A 666 -4.25 -12.03 6.90
N THR A 667 -3.40 -12.40 5.94
CA THR A 667 -2.86 -11.53 4.90
C THR A 667 -2.87 -12.21 3.55
N ASN A 668 -3.66 -11.68 2.63
CA ASN A 668 -3.65 -12.08 1.23
C ASN A 668 -3.56 -10.85 0.32
N GLY A 669 -3.01 -11.00 -0.87
CA GLY A 669 -2.85 -9.95 -1.87
C GLY A 669 -1.44 -9.90 -2.45
N THR A 670 -1.17 -8.90 -3.26
CA THR A 670 0.11 -8.77 -3.96
C THR A 670 1.14 -8.01 -3.13
N ILE A 671 2.31 -8.62 -2.94
CA ILE A 671 3.46 -7.96 -2.33
C ILE A 671 3.93 -6.83 -3.23
N THR A 672 3.95 -5.63 -2.68
CA THR A 672 4.42 -4.42 -3.33
C THR A 672 5.73 -3.97 -2.71
N ASN A 673 6.69 -3.61 -3.54
CA ASN A 673 8.04 -3.26 -3.11
C ASN A 673 8.29 -1.76 -3.22
N ALA A 674 8.91 -1.16 -2.21
CA ALA A 674 9.41 0.21 -2.24
C ALA A 674 10.89 0.26 -1.87
N TRP A 675 11.71 0.76 -2.80
CA TRP A 675 13.12 0.99 -2.57
C TRP A 675 13.34 2.30 -1.83
N LEU A 676 14.23 2.25 -0.86
CA LEU A 676 14.53 3.37 0.02
C LEU A 676 16.00 3.78 -0.12
N PRO A 677 16.35 5.05 0.20
CA PRO A 677 17.73 5.50 0.31
C PRO A 677 18.60 4.56 1.15
N GLY A 678 19.86 4.41 0.79
CA GLY A 678 20.81 3.55 1.50
C GLY A 678 20.72 2.06 1.16
N GLN A 679 20.07 1.69 0.06
CA GLN A 679 19.79 0.30 -0.36
C GLN A 679 18.93 -0.49 0.64
N LEU A 680 18.07 0.22 1.35
CA LEU A 680 17.01 -0.34 2.16
C LEU A 680 15.76 -0.59 1.30
N GLN A 681 14.85 -1.41 1.78
CA GLN A 681 13.61 -1.73 1.09
C GLN A 681 12.52 -2.05 2.11
N ILE A 682 11.29 -1.67 1.80
CA ILE A 682 10.10 -2.16 2.48
C ILE A 682 9.19 -2.86 1.47
N THR A 683 8.34 -3.73 1.98
CA THR A 683 7.24 -4.32 1.23
C THR A 683 5.93 -4.13 1.96
N PHE A 684 4.81 -4.21 1.26
CA PHE A 684 3.47 -4.11 1.82
C PHE A 684 2.44 -4.70 0.85
N THR A 685 1.21 -4.91 1.31
CA THR A 685 0.10 -5.31 0.44
C THR A 685 -0.47 -4.08 -0.25
N GLY A 686 -0.22 -3.93 -1.55
CA GLY A 686 -0.64 -2.75 -2.33
C GLY A 686 -2.00 -2.88 -3.00
N MET A 687 -2.64 -4.04 -2.93
CA MET A 687 -3.94 -4.33 -3.52
C MET A 687 -4.89 -4.85 -2.44
N ARG A 688 -6.11 -4.31 -2.37
CA ARG A 688 -7.12 -4.79 -1.43
C ARG A 688 -7.70 -6.12 -1.88
N LEU A 689 -7.81 -7.08 -0.98
CA LEU A 689 -8.42 -8.37 -1.26
C LEU A 689 -9.57 -8.62 -0.28
N THR A 690 -10.69 -9.11 -0.80
CA THR A 690 -11.84 -9.53 0.01
C THR A 690 -12.23 -10.97 -0.32
N ASN A 691 -13.04 -11.57 0.53
CA ASN A 691 -13.62 -12.89 0.24
C ASN A 691 -14.45 -12.86 -1.06
N PRO A 692 -14.72 -14.01 -1.69
CA PRO A 692 -15.58 -14.08 -2.89
C PRO A 692 -16.96 -13.46 -2.71
N ASP A 693 -17.49 -13.39 -1.51
CA ASP A 693 -18.78 -12.75 -1.18
C ASP A 693 -18.67 -11.23 -0.90
N GLY A 694 -17.46 -10.66 -0.99
CA GLY A 694 -17.16 -9.26 -0.72
C GLY A 694 -16.94 -8.91 0.75
N SER A 695 -16.99 -9.88 1.66
CA SER A 695 -16.65 -9.64 3.07
C SER A 695 -15.15 -9.43 3.26
N GLU A 696 -14.77 -8.67 4.28
CA GLU A 696 -13.36 -8.38 4.58
C GLU A 696 -12.61 -9.65 4.99
N PHE A 697 -11.35 -9.73 4.54
CA PHE A 697 -10.46 -10.85 4.84
C PHE A 697 -9.24 -10.41 5.66
N HIS A 698 -8.67 -9.26 5.35
CA HIS A 698 -7.45 -8.75 5.99
C HIS A 698 -7.65 -8.60 7.51
N GLY A 699 -6.70 -9.10 8.31
CA GLY A 699 -6.78 -9.12 9.77
C GLY A 699 -7.71 -10.20 10.36
N ILE A 700 -8.55 -10.86 9.53
CA ILE A 700 -9.45 -11.96 9.94
C ILE A 700 -8.81 -13.31 9.57
N GLY A 701 -8.43 -13.47 8.30
CA GLY A 701 -7.82 -14.68 7.79
C GLY A 701 -8.76 -15.89 7.72
N VAL A 702 -8.18 -17.06 7.62
CA VAL A 702 -8.88 -18.35 7.68
C VAL A 702 -8.98 -18.77 9.15
N VAL A 703 -10.19 -18.77 9.67
CA VAL A 703 -10.49 -19.22 11.02
C VAL A 703 -10.91 -20.70 10.94
N PRO A 704 -10.22 -21.63 11.63
CA PRO A 704 -10.56 -23.04 11.55
C PRO A 704 -11.92 -23.32 12.19
N ASP A 705 -12.68 -24.30 11.65
CA ASP A 705 -13.90 -24.84 12.25
C ASP A 705 -13.58 -25.61 13.54
N ILE A 706 -12.41 -26.25 13.54
CA ILE A 706 -11.89 -26.99 14.68
C ILE A 706 -10.48 -26.52 14.98
N GLU A 707 -10.33 -25.76 16.07
CA GLU A 707 -9.02 -25.33 16.54
C GLU A 707 -8.29 -26.50 17.23
N VAL A 708 -7.03 -26.71 16.87
CA VAL A 708 -6.16 -27.70 17.50
C VAL A 708 -5.02 -26.99 18.22
N ILE A 709 -4.96 -27.19 19.53
CA ILE A 709 -3.84 -26.73 20.37
C ILE A 709 -3.00 -27.97 20.73
N PRO A 710 -1.79 -28.12 20.13
CA PRO A 710 -0.95 -29.28 20.40
C PRO A 710 -0.43 -29.32 21.85
N ASP A 711 -0.11 -30.51 22.34
CA ASP A 711 0.67 -30.69 23.57
C ASP A 711 2.16 -30.93 23.19
N PRO A 712 3.14 -30.31 23.86
CA PRO A 712 4.55 -30.62 23.65
C PRO A 712 4.88 -32.12 23.71
N ALA A 713 4.13 -32.90 24.49
CA ALA A 713 4.29 -34.36 24.58
C ALA A 713 3.90 -35.10 23.29
N ASP A 714 2.97 -34.54 22.50
CA ASP A 714 2.58 -35.10 21.19
C ASP A 714 3.74 -35.03 20.23
N PHE A 715 4.41 -33.89 20.16
CA PHE A 715 5.60 -33.71 19.33
C PHE A 715 6.76 -34.62 19.76
N ALA A 716 6.95 -34.78 21.10
CA ALA A 716 7.95 -35.69 21.64
C ALA A 716 7.63 -37.16 21.30
N ALA A 717 6.37 -37.51 21.15
CA ALA A 717 5.92 -38.83 20.71
C ALA A 717 5.97 -39.02 19.19
N GLY A 718 6.24 -37.95 18.42
CA GLY A 718 6.26 -37.97 16.97
C GLY A 718 4.87 -37.97 16.32
N LEU A 719 3.87 -37.47 17.06
CA LEU A 719 2.48 -37.36 16.60
C LEU A 719 2.31 -36.07 15.80
N ASP A 720 1.27 -36.04 14.94
CA ASP A 720 0.78 -34.87 14.21
C ASP A 720 -0.65 -34.58 14.67
N PRO A 721 -0.83 -33.72 15.71
CA PRO A 721 -2.13 -33.50 16.35
C PRO A 721 -3.24 -33.06 15.41
N GLU A 722 -2.91 -32.21 14.43
CA GLU A 722 -3.89 -31.71 13.45
C GLU A 722 -4.31 -32.84 12.49
N LEU A 723 -3.39 -33.69 12.06
CA LEU A 723 -3.68 -34.85 11.23
C LEU A 723 -4.46 -35.92 11.99
N GLU A 724 -4.14 -36.14 13.27
CA GLU A 724 -4.89 -37.05 14.13
C GLU A 724 -6.32 -36.58 14.35
N GLU A 725 -6.50 -35.29 14.58
CA GLU A 725 -7.84 -34.69 14.69
C GLU A 725 -8.62 -34.82 13.37
N ALA A 726 -7.97 -34.62 12.21
CA ALA A 726 -8.59 -34.83 10.91
C ALA A 726 -9.09 -36.27 10.74
N LEU A 727 -8.25 -37.26 11.08
CA LEU A 727 -8.64 -38.68 11.03
C LEU A 727 -9.78 -38.99 12.00
N ARG A 728 -9.75 -38.43 13.21
CA ARG A 728 -10.83 -38.58 14.20
C ARG A 728 -12.17 -38.02 13.66
N VAL A 729 -12.16 -36.87 13.01
CA VAL A 729 -13.35 -36.25 12.38
C VAL A 729 -13.91 -37.17 11.29
N LEU A 730 -13.02 -37.77 10.50
CA LEU A 730 -13.38 -38.72 9.44
C LEU A 730 -13.82 -40.09 9.97
N GLY A 731 -13.63 -40.38 11.26
CA GLY A 731 -14.09 -41.63 11.91
C GLY A 731 -13.05 -42.74 11.98
N TYR A 732 -11.77 -42.44 11.82
CA TYR A 732 -10.63 -43.34 11.95
C TYR A 732 -9.98 -43.30 13.34
#